data_bdaca3d9d3d11c774945b95803084088
#
_entry.id   bdaca3d9d3d11c774945b95803084088
#
_cell.length_a   1.000
_cell.length_b   1.000
_cell.length_c   1.000
_cell.angle_alpha   90.00
_cell.angle_beta   90.00
_cell.angle_gamma   90.00
#
_symmetry.space_group_name_H-M   'P 1'
#
loop_
_entity.id
_entity.type
_entity.pdbx_description
1 polymer ?
#
loop_
_entity_poly.entity_id
_entity_poly.type
_entity_poly.pdbx_seq_one_letter_code
_entity_poly.pdbx_strand_id
1 'polypeptide(L)'
;MTAVPADAASGESTHRDSARLDLAARARAWAAGDPDPATRAELLALLAAGDTAALAERCSARLEFGTAGIRGVLGAGPGRMNRAIARQVGAGLAQVLLARVAGAAERGVAVAHDMRRLSHELALEVCGALAGAGLRVHLVDGRQPTPLLAFAVLELGCAAGVMVTASHNPPQYNGIKVYWDNGVQIVPPIDAEISAAIDEITAITEITGIDATGAIDAVDAAGAAGAAGTAGASHGSAYGGTAAAAFQPETAGGAQVVGLPGAAGTRPFLAPAAARARRLLVEAPADLAARYLAAIGRQTPAVPWDPARPAPRIVYTPLHGVALALARRAFAQRGFTDLAVVAAQAAPDGGFPTVAFPNPEEPGALDLALRQAADEQADLVLAHDPDGDRLAAAARTEDGSLQVLTGDEIGCLLGWHLLAAHAAAGTLKPHSFVVTTVVSSSQLARIAHLHGIHCEITLTGLKWIWSRARELERRGGTFLFGYEEALGYSVGAAVRDKDGIGAGVLLAEMARAAAAAGETLFDRLAAIQSATGVVATRPLSLPLPPAEAQARVRRVVAQVAAGHPAMAALGVTRLSDHETRERRDVRGGERGGRVGGGAAGADGAGSAGGASLAGDSAGAVTAIDLPATPLVVLEMADGSKARLRPSGTEPKLKVYLEAAEPPAPRREIAAGRRRAAATLDRLEHTLRALLAQESDG
;
A
#
# COMPACT_ATOMS: atom_id res chain seq x y z
N MET A 1 -44.92 -13.69 -46.50
CA MET A 1 -43.55 -13.43 -46.96
C MET A 1 -43.27 -11.94 -46.84
N THR A 2 -42.76 -11.51 -45.71
CA THR A 2 -42.34 -10.13 -45.44
C THR A 2 -40.82 -10.13 -45.28
N ALA A 3 -40.16 -9.40 -46.17
CA ALA A 3 -38.73 -9.28 -46.28
C ALA A 3 -38.17 -8.52 -45.04
N VAL A 4 -37.13 -9.08 -44.40
CA VAL A 4 -36.32 -8.43 -43.38
C VAL A 4 -35.36 -7.48 -44.09
N PRO A 5 -35.16 -6.24 -43.66
CA PRO A 5 -34.25 -5.32 -44.33
C PRO A 5 -32.79 -5.67 -44.07
N ALA A 6 -32.00 -5.69 -45.12
CA ALA A 6 -30.57 -6.07 -45.18
C ALA A 6 -29.61 -4.93 -44.64
N ASP A 7 -30.09 -3.88 -44.01
CA ASP A 7 -29.28 -2.69 -43.68
C ASP A 7 -28.63 -2.69 -42.29
N ALA A 8 -28.99 -3.62 -41.39
CA ALA A 8 -28.40 -3.67 -40.09
C ALA A 8 -26.99 -4.35 -40.06
N ALA A 9 -26.72 -5.25 -41.00
CA ALA A 9 -25.44 -5.97 -41.07
C ALA A 9 -24.28 -5.17 -41.67
N SER A 10 -24.57 -4.15 -42.50
CA SER A 10 -23.55 -3.30 -43.12
C SER A 10 -22.99 -2.22 -42.18
N GLY A 11 -23.79 -1.73 -41.24
CA GLY A 11 -23.38 -0.72 -40.25
C GLY A 11 -22.44 -1.30 -39.17
N GLU A 12 -22.68 -2.52 -38.70
CA GLU A 12 -21.79 -3.19 -37.73
C GLU A 12 -20.43 -3.58 -38.34
N SER A 13 -20.40 -3.96 -39.61
CA SER A 13 -19.15 -4.29 -40.32
C SER A 13 -18.25 -3.07 -40.47
N THR A 14 -18.80 -1.93 -40.92
CA THR A 14 -18.05 -0.69 -41.08
C THR A 14 -17.54 -0.10 -39.76
N HIS A 15 -18.29 -0.23 -38.67
CA HIS A 15 -17.83 0.18 -37.34
C HIS A 15 -16.70 -0.72 -36.80
N ARG A 16 -16.78 -2.02 -37.00
CA ARG A 16 -15.72 -2.98 -36.62
C ARG A 16 -14.45 -2.77 -37.43
N ASP A 17 -14.56 -2.51 -38.72
CA ASP A 17 -13.41 -2.24 -39.59
C ASP A 17 -12.74 -0.90 -39.26
N SER A 18 -13.51 0.14 -38.96
CA SER A 18 -12.99 1.45 -38.51
C SER A 18 -12.25 1.33 -37.17
N ALA A 19 -12.82 0.63 -36.18
CA ALA A 19 -12.17 0.40 -34.89
C ALA A 19 -10.87 -0.42 -35.02
N ARG A 20 -10.84 -1.38 -35.95
CA ARG A 20 -9.65 -2.21 -36.25
C ARG A 20 -8.55 -1.39 -36.91
N LEU A 21 -8.89 -0.48 -37.83
CA LEU A 21 -7.94 0.42 -38.49
C LEU A 21 -7.34 1.42 -37.50
N ASP A 22 -8.15 1.97 -36.60
CA ASP A 22 -7.70 2.89 -35.54
C ASP A 22 -6.74 2.17 -34.56
N LEU A 23 -7.07 0.93 -34.14
CA LEU A 23 -6.21 0.12 -33.29
C LEU A 23 -4.86 -0.19 -33.93
N ALA A 24 -4.85 -0.55 -35.21
CA ALA A 24 -3.62 -0.81 -35.95
C ALA A 24 -2.77 0.47 -36.14
N ALA A 25 -3.40 1.63 -36.34
CA ALA A 25 -2.72 2.91 -36.44
C ALA A 25 -2.07 3.28 -35.10
N ARG A 26 -2.77 3.13 -33.99
CA ARG A 26 -2.23 3.34 -32.63
C ARG A 26 -1.05 2.40 -32.33
N ALA A 27 -1.16 1.13 -32.67
CA ALA A 27 -0.09 0.16 -32.48
C ALA A 27 1.17 0.50 -33.28
N ARG A 28 1.02 0.96 -34.54
CA ARG A 28 2.15 1.44 -35.37
C ARG A 28 2.80 2.69 -34.80
N ALA A 29 1.99 3.64 -34.38
CA ALA A 29 2.49 4.89 -33.76
C ALA A 29 3.28 4.59 -32.49
N TRP A 30 2.77 3.69 -31.64
CA TRP A 30 3.50 3.24 -30.45
C TRP A 30 4.82 2.55 -30.82
N ALA A 31 4.81 1.60 -31.74
CA ALA A 31 6.01 0.89 -32.16
C ALA A 31 7.10 1.82 -32.72
N ALA A 32 6.70 2.91 -33.41
CA ALA A 32 7.65 3.90 -33.92
C ALA A 32 8.38 4.66 -32.81
N GLY A 33 7.74 4.89 -31.65
CA GLY A 33 8.30 5.58 -30.48
C GLY A 33 8.88 4.66 -29.40
N ASP A 34 8.75 3.33 -29.54
CA ASP A 34 9.19 2.38 -28.52
C ASP A 34 10.72 2.27 -28.52
N PRO A 35 11.41 2.59 -27.39
CA PRO A 35 12.87 2.52 -27.30
C PRO A 35 13.41 1.09 -27.28
N ASP A 36 12.58 0.09 -26.98
CA ASP A 36 12.99 -1.31 -26.85
C ASP A 36 12.79 -2.07 -28.17
N PRO A 37 13.87 -2.57 -28.82
CA PRO A 37 13.73 -3.35 -30.04
C PRO A 37 12.88 -4.62 -29.88
N ALA A 38 12.88 -5.24 -28.68
CA ALA A 38 12.14 -6.49 -28.45
C ALA A 38 10.61 -6.24 -28.40
N THR A 39 10.16 -5.25 -27.65
CA THR A 39 8.72 -4.90 -27.58
C THR A 39 8.24 -4.28 -28.89
N ARG A 40 9.11 -3.52 -29.59
CA ARG A 40 8.82 -3.05 -30.95
C ARG A 40 8.57 -4.22 -31.91
N ALA A 41 9.48 -5.20 -31.93
CA ALA A 41 9.34 -6.38 -32.80
C ALA A 41 8.09 -7.22 -32.44
N GLU A 42 7.79 -7.39 -31.14
CA GLU A 42 6.56 -8.05 -30.67
C GLU A 42 5.31 -7.38 -31.26
N LEU A 43 5.20 -6.06 -31.16
CA LEU A 43 4.03 -5.32 -31.62
C LEU A 43 3.88 -5.37 -33.14
N LEU A 44 5.00 -5.24 -33.87
CA LEU A 44 5.02 -5.36 -35.33
C LEU A 44 4.63 -6.79 -35.80
N ALA A 45 5.03 -7.83 -35.09
CA ALA A 45 4.63 -9.20 -35.37
C ALA A 45 3.12 -9.41 -35.19
N LEU A 46 2.53 -8.86 -34.11
CA LEU A 46 1.07 -8.90 -33.89
C LEU A 46 0.29 -8.17 -34.99
N LEU A 47 0.82 -7.00 -35.45
CA LEU A 47 0.25 -6.26 -36.58
C LEU A 47 0.30 -7.07 -37.88
N ALA A 48 1.42 -7.75 -38.15
CA ALA A 48 1.59 -8.58 -39.33
C ALA A 48 0.69 -9.83 -39.31
N ALA A 49 0.50 -10.42 -38.12
CA ALA A 49 -0.41 -11.55 -37.93
C ALA A 49 -1.91 -11.14 -37.96
N GLY A 50 -2.22 -9.86 -37.88
CA GLY A 50 -3.60 -9.38 -37.78
C GLY A 50 -4.31 -9.82 -36.49
N ASP A 51 -3.57 -10.08 -35.40
CA ASP A 51 -4.13 -10.50 -34.10
C ASP A 51 -4.78 -9.31 -33.39
N THR A 52 -6.03 -9.06 -33.77
CA THR A 52 -6.81 -7.93 -33.27
C THR A 52 -7.07 -8.05 -31.76
N ALA A 53 -7.23 -9.26 -31.22
CA ALA A 53 -7.49 -9.46 -29.79
C ALA A 53 -6.25 -9.10 -28.95
N ALA A 54 -5.07 -9.59 -29.34
CA ALA A 54 -3.83 -9.27 -28.69
C ALA A 54 -3.45 -7.77 -28.83
N LEU A 55 -3.74 -7.17 -30.00
CA LEU A 55 -3.56 -5.72 -30.20
C LEU A 55 -4.51 -4.89 -29.32
N ALA A 56 -5.77 -5.30 -29.20
CA ALA A 56 -6.76 -4.62 -28.36
C ALA A 56 -6.33 -4.64 -26.89
N GLU A 57 -5.89 -5.78 -26.38
CA GLU A 57 -5.40 -5.91 -25.01
C GLU A 57 -4.21 -4.98 -24.72
N ARG A 58 -3.31 -4.78 -25.71
CA ARG A 58 -2.09 -3.98 -25.53
C ARG A 58 -2.26 -2.51 -25.83
N CYS A 59 -3.19 -2.14 -26.72
CA CYS A 59 -3.27 -0.79 -27.29
C CYS A 59 -4.61 -0.08 -27.12
N SER A 60 -5.66 -0.72 -26.54
CA SER A 60 -6.96 -0.07 -26.33
C SER A 60 -6.93 0.96 -25.20
N ALA A 61 -6.20 0.66 -24.14
CA ALA A 61 -6.04 1.53 -22.99
C ALA A 61 -4.56 1.59 -22.59
N ARG A 62 -4.20 2.58 -21.78
CA ARG A 62 -2.90 2.72 -21.17
C ARG A 62 -2.96 2.25 -19.73
N LEU A 63 -1.80 1.85 -19.18
CA LEU A 63 -1.66 1.61 -17.76
C LEU A 63 -1.88 2.92 -16.98
N GLU A 64 -2.68 2.86 -15.92
CA GLU A 64 -3.00 3.98 -15.03
C GLU A 64 -2.44 3.74 -13.63
N PHE A 65 -2.31 4.82 -12.85
CA PHE A 65 -1.95 4.72 -11.45
C PHE A 65 -3.12 4.13 -10.64
N GLY A 66 -2.86 2.96 -10.04
CA GLY A 66 -3.77 2.35 -9.06
C GLY A 66 -3.43 2.75 -7.62
N THR A 67 -4.07 2.08 -6.66
CA THR A 67 -3.85 2.30 -5.21
C THR A 67 -2.42 2.03 -4.75
N ALA A 68 -1.64 1.26 -5.52
CA ALA A 68 -0.27 0.85 -5.16
C ALA A 68 0.75 1.17 -6.27
N GLY A 69 0.59 2.32 -6.95
CA GLY A 69 1.39 2.71 -8.09
C GLY A 69 0.85 2.18 -9.42
N ILE A 70 1.68 2.22 -10.47
CA ILE A 70 1.35 1.66 -11.78
C ILE A 70 1.89 0.24 -11.87
N ARG A 71 1.07 -0.72 -12.28
CA ARG A 71 1.45 -2.13 -12.43
C ARG A 71 0.86 -2.72 -13.69
N GLY A 72 1.60 -3.62 -14.33
CA GLY A 72 1.12 -4.33 -15.51
C GLY A 72 1.95 -5.55 -15.83
N VAL A 73 1.41 -6.42 -16.67
CA VAL A 73 2.15 -7.51 -17.29
C VAL A 73 3.22 -6.92 -18.20
N LEU A 74 4.43 -7.49 -18.18
CA LEU A 74 5.52 -7.09 -19.08
C LEU A 74 5.16 -7.41 -20.54
N GLY A 75 5.46 -6.50 -21.48
CA GLY A 75 5.24 -6.70 -22.91
C GLY A 75 5.07 -5.41 -23.70
N ALA A 76 4.78 -5.53 -24.96
CA ALA A 76 4.64 -4.41 -25.89
C ALA A 76 3.32 -3.65 -25.72
N GLY A 77 3.34 -2.37 -26.02
CA GLY A 77 2.16 -1.50 -26.08
C GLY A 77 1.87 -0.72 -24.77
N PRO A 78 1.00 0.30 -24.84
CA PRO A 78 0.66 1.18 -23.72
C PRO A 78 -0.08 0.49 -22.57
N GLY A 79 -0.78 -0.62 -22.82
CA GLY A 79 -1.48 -1.43 -21.81
C GLY A 79 -0.58 -2.42 -21.06
N ARG A 80 0.71 -2.44 -21.34
CA ARG A 80 1.69 -3.34 -20.75
C ARG A 80 2.84 -2.57 -20.13
N MET A 81 3.49 -3.16 -19.10
CA MET A 81 4.69 -2.57 -18.50
C MET A 81 5.89 -2.81 -19.42
N ASN A 82 6.58 -1.73 -19.79
CA ASN A 82 7.76 -1.74 -20.66
C ASN A 82 8.62 -0.47 -20.46
N ARG A 83 9.74 -0.39 -21.18
CA ARG A 83 10.69 0.71 -21.08
C ARG A 83 10.09 2.05 -21.52
N ALA A 84 9.22 2.08 -22.52
CA ALA A 84 8.53 3.30 -22.96
C ALA A 84 7.62 3.85 -21.84
N ILE A 85 6.84 2.99 -21.17
CA ILE A 85 6.03 3.39 -20.01
C ILE A 85 6.90 3.93 -18.87
N ALA A 86 8.01 3.27 -18.54
CA ALA A 86 8.93 3.74 -17.50
C ALA A 86 9.50 5.14 -17.80
N ARG A 87 9.90 5.42 -19.07
CA ARG A 87 10.31 6.75 -19.53
C ARG A 87 9.18 7.78 -19.35
N GLN A 88 7.97 7.44 -19.76
CA GLN A 88 6.81 8.34 -19.63
C GLN A 88 6.50 8.65 -18.17
N VAL A 89 6.52 7.65 -17.29
CA VAL A 89 6.32 7.84 -15.84
C VAL A 89 7.40 8.76 -15.26
N GLY A 90 8.67 8.54 -15.60
CA GLY A 90 9.77 9.39 -15.16
C GLY A 90 9.62 10.84 -15.67
N ALA A 91 9.22 11.03 -16.91
CA ALA A 91 9.05 12.35 -17.51
C ALA A 91 7.84 13.10 -16.94
N GLY A 92 6.69 12.43 -16.76
CA GLY A 92 5.50 13.03 -16.13
C GLY A 92 5.75 13.38 -14.66
N LEU A 93 6.43 12.49 -13.92
CA LEU A 93 6.86 12.77 -12.55
C LEU A 93 7.78 13.99 -12.49
N ALA A 94 8.76 14.09 -13.37
CA ALA A 94 9.68 15.24 -13.45
C ALA A 94 8.93 16.56 -13.63
N GLN A 95 7.97 16.60 -14.55
CA GLN A 95 7.15 17.79 -14.80
C GLN A 95 6.41 18.25 -13.54
N VAL A 96 5.74 17.32 -12.86
CA VAL A 96 4.98 17.64 -11.64
C VAL A 96 5.90 18.05 -10.49
N LEU A 97 7.06 17.38 -10.32
CA LEU A 97 8.04 17.73 -9.28
C LEU A 97 8.58 19.15 -9.47
N LEU A 98 9.01 19.50 -10.70
CA LEU A 98 9.55 20.83 -10.99
C LEU A 98 8.51 21.93 -10.79
N ALA A 99 7.22 21.63 -10.99
CA ALA A 99 6.13 22.58 -10.77
C ALA A 99 5.69 22.70 -9.30
N ARG A 100 5.81 21.63 -8.50
CA ARG A 100 5.18 21.53 -7.17
C ARG A 100 6.17 21.56 -6.00
N VAL A 101 7.41 21.12 -6.20
CA VAL A 101 8.36 20.94 -5.10
C VAL A 101 9.51 21.91 -5.22
N ALA A 102 9.64 22.80 -4.25
CA ALA A 102 10.75 23.77 -4.23
C ALA A 102 12.10 23.04 -4.14
N GLY A 103 13.05 23.45 -4.99
CA GLY A 103 14.39 22.85 -5.06
C GLY A 103 14.38 21.39 -5.56
N ALA A 104 13.36 20.98 -6.31
CA ALA A 104 13.24 19.60 -6.78
C ALA A 104 14.45 19.13 -7.59
N ALA A 105 15.05 20.01 -8.41
CA ALA A 105 16.19 19.69 -9.24
C ALA A 105 17.41 19.26 -8.39
N GLU A 106 17.72 20.02 -7.36
CA GLU A 106 18.88 19.82 -6.47
C GLU A 106 18.62 18.72 -5.44
N ARG A 107 17.42 18.71 -4.84
CA ARG A 107 16.99 17.67 -3.90
C ARG A 107 16.96 16.30 -4.57
N GLY A 108 16.59 16.28 -5.84
CA GLY A 108 16.60 15.09 -6.66
C GLY A 108 15.58 14.03 -6.26
N VAL A 109 15.72 12.84 -6.87
CA VAL A 109 14.81 11.71 -6.71
C VAL A 109 15.61 10.47 -6.33
N ALA A 110 15.24 9.77 -5.28
CA ALA A 110 15.77 8.46 -4.96
C ALA A 110 15.12 7.38 -5.84
N VAL A 111 15.92 6.51 -6.45
CA VAL A 111 15.41 5.41 -7.29
C VAL A 111 15.99 4.10 -6.83
N ALA A 112 15.16 3.08 -6.67
CA ALA A 112 15.55 1.71 -6.35
C ALA A 112 14.72 0.70 -7.15
N HIS A 113 15.17 -0.55 -7.17
CA HIS A 113 14.47 -1.64 -7.84
C HIS A 113 14.63 -2.97 -7.10
N ASP A 114 13.68 -3.88 -7.32
CA ASP A 114 13.73 -5.24 -6.84
C ASP A 114 14.47 -6.19 -7.82
N MET A 115 14.27 -7.51 -7.65
CA MET A 115 14.91 -8.55 -8.45
C MET A 115 14.09 -9.00 -9.68
N ARG A 116 12.91 -8.43 -9.94
CA ARG A 116 12.04 -8.84 -11.04
C ARG A 116 12.70 -8.62 -12.39
N ARG A 117 12.27 -9.40 -13.37
CA ARG A 117 12.69 -9.23 -14.76
C ARG A 117 12.47 -7.78 -15.20
N LEU A 118 13.46 -7.18 -15.82
CA LEU A 118 13.51 -5.78 -16.28
C LEU A 118 13.44 -4.71 -15.18
N SER A 119 13.42 -5.03 -13.88
CA SER A 119 13.36 -3.99 -12.85
C SER A 119 14.51 -3.00 -12.92
N HIS A 120 15.72 -3.48 -13.15
CA HIS A 120 16.91 -2.63 -13.31
C HIS A 120 16.80 -1.74 -14.55
N GLU A 121 16.44 -2.31 -15.70
CA GLU A 121 16.29 -1.59 -16.97
C GLU A 121 15.19 -0.52 -16.87
N LEU A 122 14.04 -0.85 -16.29
CA LEU A 122 12.94 0.10 -16.07
C LEU A 122 13.37 1.24 -15.12
N ALA A 123 14.15 0.93 -14.07
CA ALA A 123 14.70 1.93 -13.17
C ALA A 123 15.64 2.90 -13.90
N LEU A 124 16.51 2.38 -14.77
CA LEU A 124 17.39 3.21 -15.59
C LEU A 124 16.65 4.10 -16.58
N GLU A 125 15.50 3.62 -17.13
CA GLU A 125 14.65 4.47 -17.99
C GLU A 125 14.02 5.63 -17.20
N VAL A 126 13.55 5.36 -15.99
CA VAL A 126 13.08 6.43 -15.09
C VAL A 126 14.19 7.40 -14.76
N CYS A 127 15.40 6.90 -14.40
CA CYS A 127 16.57 7.75 -14.13
C CYS A 127 16.91 8.66 -15.32
N GLY A 128 16.91 8.11 -16.52
CA GLY A 128 17.22 8.87 -17.74
C GLY A 128 16.20 9.96 -18.04
N ALA A 129 14.92 9.72 -17.80
CA ALA A 129 13.88 10.71 -17.97
C ALA A 129 13.94 11.83 -16.92
N LEU A 130 14.17 11.49 -15.66
CA LEU A 130 14.35 12.46 -14.57
C LEU A 130 15.60 13.33 -14.81
N ALA A 131 16.74 12.71 -15.14
CA ALA A 131 17.98 13.41 -15.42
C ALA A 131 17.89 14.27 -16.70
N GLY A 132 17.16 13.81 -17.71
CA GLY A 132 16.87 14.58 -18.91
C GLY A 132 16.12 15.89 -18.62
N ALA A 133 15.24 15.87 -17.64
CA ALA A 133 14.54 17.06 -17.15
C ALA A 133 15.38 17.93 -16.19
N GLY A 134 16.64 17.57 -15.92
CA GLY A 134 17.56 18.31 -15.06
C GLY A 134 17.49 17.96 -13.56
N LEU A 135 16.73 16.95 -13.17
CA LEU A 135 16.68 16.51 -11.77
C LEU A 135 17.90 15.62 -11.44
N ARG A 136 18.46 15.82 -10.26
CA ARG A 136 19.42 14.87 -9.70
C ARG A 136 18.72 13.55 -9.38
N VAL A 137 19.39 12.43 -9.60
CA VAL A 137 18.86 11.10 -9.28
C VAL A 137 19.86 10.37 -8.39
N HIS A 138 19.39 9.89 -7.25
CA HIS A 138 20.11 9.05 -6.31
C HIS A 138 19.72 7.59 -6.55
N LEU A 139 20.52 6.85 -7.30
CA LEU A 139 20.29 5.43 -7.56
C LEU A 139 20.79 4.62 -6.35
N VAL A 140 19.89 3.87 -5.72
CA VAL A 140 20.28 2.97 -4.64
C VAL A 140 20.88 1.71 -5.25
N ASP A 141 22.12 1.41 -4.87
CA ASP A 141 22.90 0.32 -5.47
C ASP A 141 22.25 -1.06 -5.23
N GLY A 142 22.24 -1.88 -6.28
CA GLY A 142 21.75 -3.24 -6.26
C GLY A 142 20.23 -3.38 -6.11
N ARG A 143 19.80 -4.60 -5.85
CA ARG A 143 18.40 -4.97 -5.64
C ARG A 143 18.03 -4.69 -4.19
N GLN A 144 17.07 -3.81 -3.96
CA GLN A 144 16.76 -3.31 -2.62
C GLN A 144 15.28 -3.49 -2.26
N PRO A 145 14.96 -3.65 -0.96
CA PRO A 145 13.58 -3.68 -0.51
C PRO A 145 12.94 -2.28 -0.48
N THR A 146 11.63 -2.26 -0.69
CA THR A 146 10.81 -1.04 -0.68
C THR A 146 10.99 -0.17 0.57
N PRO A 147 11.08 -0.71 1.82
CA PRO A 147 11.31 0.09 3.02
C PRO A 147 12.58 0.94 2.96
N LEU A 148 13.66 0.42 2.37
CA LEU A 148 14.90 1.18 2.23
C LEU A 148 14.74 2.38 1.31
N LEU A 149 13.97 2.27 0.23
CA LEU A 149 13.69 3.41 -0.64
C LEU A 149 12.83 4.47 0.08
N ALA A 150 11.74 4.06 0.75
CA ALA A 150 10.89 4.99 1.49
C ALA A 150 11.71 5.76 2.56
N PHE A 151 12.63 5.06 3.25
CA PHE A 151 13.59 5.67 4.15
C PHE A 151 14.55 6.63 3.44
N ALA A 152 15.08 6.25 2.27
CA ALA A 152 16.03 7.06 1.51
C ALA A 152 15.45 8.43 1.12
N VAL A 153 14.16 8.51 0.78
CA VAL A 153 13.49 9.78 0.45
C VAL A 153 13.64 10.79 1.59
N LEU A 154 13.42 10.34 2.82
CA LEU A 154 13.51 11.18 4.01
C LEU A 154 14.96 11.47 4.40
N GLU A 155 15.79 10.45 4.44
CA GLU A 155 17.18 10.53 4.89
C GLU A 155 18.05 11.42 3.98
N LEU A 156 17.80 11.38 2.67
CA LEU A 156 18.53 12.18 1.68
C LEU A 156 17.84 13.52 1.38
N GLY A 157 16.67 13.78 1.95
CA GLY A 157 15.87 14.98 1.68
C GLY A 157 15.40 15.09 0.23
N CYS A 158 15.19 13.96 -0.45
CA CYS A 158 14.78 13.93 -1.85
C CYS A 158 13.40 14.57 -2.06
N ALA A 159 13.16 15.09 -3.26
CA ALA A 159 11.86 15.63 -3.68
C ALA A 159 10.84 14.52 -3.94
N ALA A 160 11.31 13.31 -4.27
CA ALA A 160 10.48 12.12 -4.48
C ALA A 160 11.32 10.84 -4.37
N GLY A 161 10.63 9.70 -4.39
CA GLY A 161 11.22 8.38 -4.53
C GLY A 161 10.50 7.54 -5.57
N VAL A 162 11.22 6.66 -6.25
CA VAL A 162 10.66 5.71 -7.22
C VAL A 162 11.18 4.31 -6.91
N MET A 163 10.25 3.38 -6.66
CA MET A 163 10.55 1.96 -6.49
C MET A 163 10.01 1.15 -7.64
N VAL A 164 10.89 0.48 -8.37
CA VAL A 164 10.50 -0.42 -9.47
C VAL A 164 10.29 -1.81 -8.92
N THR A 165 9.03 -2.18 -8.78
CA THR A 165 8.57 -3.46 -8.22
C THR A 165 7.10 -3.70 -8.55
N ALA A 166 6.69 -4.95 -8.62
CA ALA A 166 5.28 -5.32 -8.57
C ALA A 166 4.91 -6.02 -7.23
N SER A 167 5.76 -5.87 -6.19
CA SER A 167 5.54 -6.46 -4.85
C SER A 167 5.29 -7.98 -4.97
N HIS A 168 4.12 -8.46 -4.55
CA HIS A 168 3.73 -9.87 -4.53
C HIS A 168 3.02 -10.37 -5.80
N ASN A 169 2.92 -9.56 -6.87
CA ASN A 169 2.31 -10.01 -8.13
C ASN A 169 3.09 -11.17 -8.77
N PRO A 170 2.46 -11.99 -9.62
CA PRO A 170 3.12 -13.08 -10.36
C PRO A 170 4.34 -12.63 -11.18
N PRO A 171 5.20 -13.57 -11.63
CA PRO A 171 6.51 -13.26 -12.25
C PRO A 171 6.43 -12.46 -13.54
N GLN A 172 5.31 -12.53 -14.27
CA GLN A 172 5.10 -11.77 -15.51
C GLN A 172 4.80 -10.29 -15.29
N TYR A 173 4.58 -9.85 -14.04
CA TYR A 173 4.28 -8.46 -13.71
C TYR A 173 5.52 -7.67 -13.32
N ASN A 174 5.50 -6.36 -13.62
CA ASN A 174 6.35 -5.37 -13.01
C ASN A 174 5.55 -4.09 -12.75
N GLY A 175 6.16 -3.09 -12.09
CA GLY A 175 5.47 -1.86 -11.74
C GLY A 175 6.39 -0.78 -11.20
N ILE A 176 5.80 0.36 -10.88
CA ILE A 176 6.47 1.54 -10.35
C ILE A 176 5.63 2.12 -9.23
N LYS A 177 6.18 2.16 -8.01
CA LYS A 177 5.63 2.91 -6.87
C LYS A 177 6.31 4.28 -6.83
N VAL A 178 5.55 5.33 -6.54
CA VAL A 178 6.06 6.70 -6.40
C VAL A 178 5.82 7.20 -4.98
N TYR A 179 6.84 7.78 -4.37
CA TYR A 179 6.84 8.39 -3.05
C TYR A 179 7.03 9.90 -3.19
N TRP A 180 6.29 10.68 -2.41
CA TRP A 180 6.45 12.12 -2.39
C TRP A 180 7.57 12.55 -1.44
N ASP A 181 7.87 13.84 -1.41
CA ASP A 181 8.96 14.44 -0.60
C ASP A 181 8.83 14.23 0.92
N ASN A 182 7.67 13.83 1.36
CA ASN A 182 7.38 13.48 2.74
C ASN A 182 7.60 11.98 3.06
N GLY A 183 8.09 11.19 2.11
CA GLY A 183 8.37 9.75 2.23
C GLY A 183 7.13 8.85 2.16
N VAL A 184 5.95 9.41 1.88
CA VAL A 184 4.69 8.65 1.75
C VAL A 184 4.40 8.38 0.28
N GLN A 185 3.83 7.23 -0.06
CA GLN A 185 3.32 6.98 -1.41
C GLN A 185 2.31 8.05 -1.82
N ILE A 186 2.33 8.43 -3.09
CA ILE A 186 1.42 9.44 -3.64
C ILE A 186 -0.05 9.07 -3.45
N VAL A 187 -0.84 10.09 -3.16
CA VAL A 187 -2.30 10.04 -3.06
C VAL A 187 -2.91 11.14 -3.92
N PRO A 188 -4.20 11.10 -4.23
CA PRO A 188 -4.86 12.21 -4.89
C PRO A 188 -4.58 13.56 -4.19
N PRO A 189 -4.35 14.67 -4.94
CA PRO A 189 -4.45 14.77 -6.40
C PRO A 189 -3.16 14.45 -7.19
N ILE A 190 -2.05 14.13 -6.51
CA ILE A 190 -0.71 14.00 -7.13
C ILE A 190 -0.66 12.87 -8.17
N ASP A 191 -1.29 11.72 -7.89
CA ASP A 191 -1.39 10.61 -8.85
C ASP A 191 -2.12 11.01 -10.14
N ALA A 192 -3.22 11.74 -10.03
CA ALA A 192 -3.96 12.26 -11.17
C ALA A 192 -3.15 13.32 -11.95
N GLU A 193 -2.41 14.19 -11.25
CA GLU A 193 -1.56 15.20 -11.90
C GLU A 193 -0.41 14.55 -12.68
N ILE A 194 0.23 13.52 -12.13
CA ILE A 194 1.27 12.76 -12.84
C ILE A 194 0.65 12.05 -14.06
N SER A 195 -0.52 11.43 -13.92
CA SER A 195 -1.23 10.79 -15.03
C SER A 195 -1.51 11.79 -16.15
N ALA A 196 -2.05 12.96 -15.82
CA ALA A 196 -2.31 14.02 -16.79
C ALA A 196 -1.02 14.51 -17.48
N ALA A 197 0.06 14.70 -16.71
CA ALA A 197 1.36 15.08 -17.27
C ALA A 197 1.94 14.02 -18.23
N ILE A 198 1.67 12.74 -17.98
CA ILE A 198 2.06 11.67 -18.87
C ILE A 198 1.19 11.67 -20.15
N ASP A 199 -0.11 11.98 -20.06
CA ASP A 199 -1.02 12.05 -21.22
C ASP A 199 -0.67 13.17 -22.20
N GLU A 200 -0.02 14.22 -21.71
CA GLU A 200 0.51 15.31 -22.54
C GLU A 200 1.77 14.93 -23.34
N ILE A 201 2.43 13.79 -23.04
CA ILE A 201 3.66 13.39 -23.69
C ILE A 201 3.38 12.84 -25.09
N THR A 202 3.81 13.55 -26.12
CA THR A 202 3.71 13.12 -27.53
C THR A 202 4.98 12.45 -28.03
N ALA A 203 6.15 12.82 -27.49
CA ALA A 203 7.45 12.23 -27.81
C ALA A 203 8.44 12.39 -26.66
N ILE A 204 9.42 11.47 -26.59
CA ILE A 204 10.57 11.57 -25.69
C ILE A 204 11.84 11.55 -26.56
N THR A 205 12.61 12.63 -26.53
CA THR A 205 13.81 12.79 -27.35
C THR A 205 15.05 12.57 -26.53
N GLU A 206 15.93 11.68 -27.00
CA GLU A 206 17.24 11.48 -26.40
C GLU A 206 18.17 12.65 -26.74
N ILE A 207 18.82 13.21 -25.73
CA ILE A 207 19.83 14.25 -25.89
C ILE A 207 21.15 13.58 -26.23
N THR A 208 21.61 13.74 -27.47
CA THR A 208 22.82 13.07 -28.02
C THR A 208 24.06 13.96 -28.17
N GLY A 209 23.95 15.28 -28.08
CA GLY A 209 25.08 16.22 -28.20
C GLY A 209 25.70 16.57 -26.86
N ILE A 210 26.92 16.14 -26.57
CA ILE A 210 27.70 16.59 -25.41
C ILE A 210 29.05 17.05 -25.95
N ASP A 211 29.34 18.36 -25.89
CA ASP A 211 30.71 18.85 -26.05
C ASP A 211 31.51 18.58 -24.75
N ALA A 212 32.84 18.61 -24.87
CA ALA A 212 33.75 18.35 -23.75
C ALA A 212 33.64 19.39 -22.60
N THR A 213 32.86 20.44 -22.77
CA THR A 213 32.63 21.53 -21.79
C THR A 213 31.30 21.41 -21.06
N GLY A 214 30.43 20.45 -21.44
CA GLY A 214 29.13 20.25 -20.84
C GLY A 214 28.05 21.23 -21.32
N ALA A 215 28.33 22.04 -22.33
CA ALA A 215 27.34 22.91 -22.98
C ALA A 215 26.44 22.11 -23.94
N ILE A 216 25.17 22.42 -23.98
CA ILE A 216 24.23 21.83 -24.92
C ILE A 216 24.35 22.62 -26.22
N ASP A 217 24.67 21.96 -27.34
CA ASP A 217 24.52 22.56 -28.66
C ASP A 217 23.01 22.86 -28.85
N ALA A 218 22.69 24.15 -28.92
CA ALA A 218 21.36 24.62 -29.24
C ALA A 218 21.01 24.16 -30.64
N VAL A 219 20.10 23.18 -30.77
CA VAL A 219 19.44 22.90 -32.03
C VAL A 219 18.55 24.09 -32.33
N ASP A 220 18.79 24.73 -33.46
CA ASP A 220 18.09 25.92 -33.98
C ASP A 220 16.60 25.91 -33.68
N ALA A 221 16.18 26.77 -32.74
CA ALA A 221 14.79 27.13 -32.53
C ALA A 221 14.55 28.53 -33.08
N ALA A 222 14.46 28.64 -34.40
CA ALA A 222 13.88 29.80 -35.04
C ALA A 222 12.36 29.66 -35.05
N GLY A 223 11.68 30.49 -34.26
CA GLY A 223 10.27 30.80 -34.45
C GLY A 223 9.39 30.62 -33.22
N ALA A 224 9.25 31.64 -32.40
CA ALA A 224 8.01 32.30 -31.99
C ALA A 224 8.23 33.11 -30.70
N ALA A 225 8.37 34.40 -30.89
CA ALA A 225 8.23 35.42 -29.85
C ALA A 225 6.74 35.66 -29.56
N GLY A 226 6.42 35.85 -28.27
CA GLY A 226 5.18 36.52 -27.95
C GLY A 226 4.60 36.22 -26.58
N ALA A 227 4.62 37.27 -25.78
CA ALA A 227 3.73 37.65 -24.72
C ALA A 227 4.12 37.32 -23.26
N ALA A 228 4.59 38.38 -22.64
CA ALA A 228 4.74 38.55 -21.18
C ALA A 228 3.36 38.78 -20.52
N GLY A 229 3.22 38.34 -19.30
CA GLY A 229 2.11 38.71 -18.43
C GLY A 229 2.48 38.47 -16.97
N THR A 230 2.62 39.58 -16.26
CA THR A 230 3.02 39.75 -14.84
C THR A 230 1.89 39.44 -13.87
N ALA A 231 2.22 38.94 -12.73
CA ALA A 231 1.72 39.22 -11.35
C ALA A 231 1.94 37.95 -10.49
N GLY A 232 2.57 37.92 -9.34
CA GLY A 232 2.63 38.81 -8.23
C GLY A 232 1.99 38.16 -7.01
N ALA A 233 2.77 37.98 -5.97
CA ALA A 233 2.38 37.94 -4.56
C ALA A 233 2.74 36.68 -3.74
N SER A 234 3.72 36.90 -2.94
CA SER A 234 4.18 36.35 -1.70
C SER A 234 3.14 35.74 -0.75
N HIS A 235 3.46 34.58 -0.15
CA HIS A 235 3.20 34.33 1.26
C HIS A 235 4.27 33.40 1.82
N GLY A 236 5.10 33.98 2.72
CA GLY A 236 6.06 33.24 3.53
C GLY A 236 5.38 32.55 4.72
N SER A 237 5.84 31.37 5.06
CA SER A 237 5.62 30.76 6.36
C SER A 237 6.94 30.14 6.82
N ALA A 238 7.50 30.75 7.86
CA ALA A 238 8.65 30.27 8.57
C ALA A 238 8.29 29.08 9.46
N TYR A 239 9.04 28.00 9.36
CA TYR A 239 9.07 26.94 10.37
C TYR A 239 10.50 26.75 10.85
N GLY A 240 10.72 27.06 12.15
CA GLY A 240 11.93 26.77 12.86
C GLY A 240 12.11 25.27 13.05
N GLY A 241 13.25 24.75 12.63
CA GLY A 241 13.69 23.40 12.85
C GLY A 241 14.74 23.33 13.95
N THR A 242 14.90 22.17 14.53
CA THR A 242 16.01 21.85 15.43
C THR A 242 17.01 20.96 14.73
N ALA A 243 18.23 21.47 14.67
CA ALA A 243 19.56 20.85 14.55
C ALA A 243 19.66 19.45 13.90
N ALA A 244 19.84 19.45 12.59
CA ALA A 244 20.67 18.46 11.90
C ALA A 244 22.05 19.06 11.70
N ALA A 245 23.10 18.28 11.98
CA ALA A 245 24.48 18.71 11.82
C ALA A 245 24.72 19.18 10.37
N ALA A 246 25.28 20.39 10.25
CA ALA A 246 25.53 21.06 8.99
C ALA A 246 26.51 20.26 8.12
N PHE A 247 26.00 19.73 7.01
CA PHE A 247 26.78 19.42 5.84
C PHE A 247 26.98 20.75 5.08
N GLN A 248 28.17 21.29 5.09
CA GLN A 248 28.49 22.42 4.25
C GLN A 248 28.69 21.92 2.79
N PRO A 249 27.90 22.41 1.82
CA PRO A 249 28.21 22.13 0.42
C PRO A 249 29.40 22.98 0.00
N GLU A 250 30.46 22.32 -0.48
CA GLU A 250 31.46 22.99 -1.29
C GLU A 250 30.76 23.64 -2.47
N THR A 251 30.98 24.93 -2.64
CA THR A 251 30.48 25.74 -3.75
C THR A 251 31.14 25.29 -5.06
N ALA A 252 30.58 24.32 -5.73
CA ALA A 252 30.84 24.05 -7.14
C ALA A 252 29.92 24.97 -7.96
N GLY A 253 30.54 25.75 -8.87
CA GLY A 253 29.91 26.81 -9.64
C GLY A 253 28.54 26.43 -10.22
N GLY A 254 27.57 27.33 -10.03
CA GLY A 254 26.20 27.16 -10.49
C GLY A 254 26.13 27.04 -12.00
N ALA A 255 25.90 25.84 -12.50
CA ALA A 255 25.39 25.65 -13.85
C ALA A 255 23.89 26.02 -13.81
N GLN A 256 23.54 27.14 -14.41
CA GLN A 256 22.15 27.48 -14.70
C GLN A 256 21.55 26.35 -15.57
N VAL A 257 20.62 25.59 -15.02
CA VAL A 257 19.83 24.64 -15.78
C VAL A 257 18.85 25.47 -16.64
N VAL A 258 19.25 25.75 -17.86
CA VAL A 258 18.35 26.32 -18.85
C VAL A 258 17.40 25.21 -19.29
N GLY A 259 16.13 25.30 -18.89
CA GLY A 259 15.08 24.44 -19.40
C GLY A 259 15.01 24.55 -20.93
N LEU A 260 15.28 23.46 -21.64
CA LEU A 260 15.14 23.42 -23.08
C LEU A 260 13.67 23.53 -23.47
N PRO A 261 13.25 24.50 -24.26
CA PRO A 261 11.90 24.54 -24.84
C PRO A 261 11.82 23.45 -25.92
N GLY A 262 11.31 22.28 -25.56
CA GLY A 262 10.88 21.29 -26.54
C GLY A 262 9.55 21.72 -27.20
N ALA A 263 9.28 21.21 -28.39
CA ALA A 263 7.96 21.30 -28.98
C ALA A 263 6.90 20.82 -27.96
N ALA A 264 5.70 21.40 -27.98
CA ALA A 264 4.65 21.03 -27.05
C ALA A 264 4.47 19.49 -27.00
N GLY A 265 4.52 18.91 -25.81
CA GLY A 265 4.43 17.45 -25.61
C GLY A 265 5.74 16.67 -25.75
N THR A 266 6.88 17.27 -26.15
CA THR A 266 8.17 16.61 -26.21
C THR A 266 8.90 16.70 -24.86
N ARG A 267 9.47 15.58 -24.40
CA ARG A 267 10.23 15.51 -23.13
C ARG A 267 11.66 15.03 -23.38
N PRO A 268 12.66 15.60 -22.68
CA PRO A 268 14.06 15.22 -22.81
C PRO A 268 14.34 13.90 -22.07
N PHE A 269 15.34 13.15 -22.58
CA PHE A 269 15.88 11.94 -21.97
C PHE A 269 17.40 11.95 -22.05
N LEU A 270 18.08 11.62 -20.96
CA LEU A 270 19.52 11.41 -20.92
C LEU A 270 19.79 9.92 -20.72
N ALA A 271 20.53 9.31 -21.63
CA ALA A 271 21.04 7.96 -21.42
C ALA A 271 21.80 7.88 -20.08
N PRO A 272 21.70 6.78 -19.31
CA PRO A 272 22.30 6.69 -17.97
C PRO A 272 23.80 7.04 -17.92
N ALA A 273 24.57 6.69 -18.94
CA ALA A 273 25.98 7.04 -19.03
C ALA A 273 26.18 8.56 -19.14
N ALA A 274 25.39 9.24 -19.97
CA ALA A 274 25.42 10.69 -20.10
C ALA A 274 24.95 11.41 -18.83
N ALA A 275 23.92 10.86 -18.15
CA ALA A 275 23.45 11.39 -16.89
C ALA A 275 24.52 11.26 -15.78
N ARG A 276 25.28 10.15 -15.74
CA ARG A 276 26.42 9.99 -14.83
C ARG A 276 27.56 10.98 -15.14
N ALA A 277 27.93 11.15 -16.41
CA ALA A 277 28.95 12.11 -16.83
C ALA A 277 28.61 13.55 -16.40
N ARG A 278 27.31 13.91 -16.38
CA ARG A 278 26.82 15.22 -15.91
C ARG A 278 26.57 15.29 -14.40
N ARG A 279 26.85 14.24 -13.66
CA ARG A 279 26.58 14.12 -12.21
C ARG A 279 25.10 14.31 -11.83
N LEU A 280 24.20 14.09 -12.78
CA LEU A 280 22.76 14.05 -12.53
C LEU A 280 22.29 12.68 -12.07
N LEU A 281 22.97 11.60 -12.46
CA LEU A 281 22.76 10.26 -11.92
C LEU A 281 23.95 9.91 -11.03
N VAL A 282 23.72 9.83 -9.73
CA VAL A 282 24.72 9.51 -8.71
C VAL A 282 24.28 8.30 -7.90
N GLU A 283 25.23 7.53 -7.38
CA GLU A 283 24.91 6.46 -6.44
C GLU A 283 24.50 7.05 -5.09
N ALA A 284 23.49 6.44 -4.45
CA ALA A 284 23.13 6.78 -3.08
C ALA A 284 24.30 6.45 -2.12
N PRO A 285 24.38 7.11 -0.95
CA PRO A 285 25.46 6.85 0.02
C PRO A 285 25.55 5.36 0.37
N ALA A 286 26.77 4.82 0.36
CA ALA A 286 27.03 3.39 0.62
C ALA A 286 26.61 2.94 2.02
N ASP A 287 26.54 3.87 2.99
CA ASP A 287 26.08 3.63 4.35
C ASP A 287 24.57 3.77 4.55
N LEU A 288 23.77 4.05 3.50
CA LEU A 288 22.32 4.24 3.56
C LEU A 288 21.62 3.07 4.27
N ALA A 289 22.00 1.84 3.92
CA ALA A 289 21.47 0.63 4.57
C ALA A 289 21.82 0.57 6.07
N ALA A 290 22.99 1.02 6.47
CA ALA A 290 23.37 1.09 7.88
C ALA A 290 22.57 2.15 8.64
N ARG A 291 22.33 3.31 8.02
CA ARG A 291 21.47 4.38 8.58
C ARG A 291 20.03 3.90 8.75
N TYR A 292 19.47 3.20 7.75
CA TYR A 292 18.14 2.59 7.84
C TYR A 292 18.06 1.62 9.02
N LEU A 293 19.01 0.67 9.14
CA LEU A 293 19.04 -0.29 10.25
C LEU A 293 19.16 0.40 11.61
N ALA A 294 19.97 1.43 11.71
CA ALA A 294 20.07 2.22 12.93
C ALA A 294 18.78 2.97 13.23
N ALA A 295 18.08 3.49 12.21
CA ALA A 295 16.82 4.19 12.37
C ALA A 295 15.71 3.27 12.88
N ILE A 296 15.47 2.13 12.22
CA ILE A 296 14.45 1.17 12.69
C ILE A 296 14.77 0.63 14.08
N GLY A 297 16.06 0.44 14.40
CA GLY A 297 16.52 0.03 15.72
C GLY A 297 16.19 1.03 16.86
N ARG A 298 15.94 2.29 16.53
CA ARG A 298 15.56 3.33 17.53
C ARG A 298 14.05 3.52 17.67
N GLN A 299 13.23 2.90 16.83
CA GLN A 299 11.77 3.08 16.83
C GLN A 299 11.07 2.43 18.03
N THR A 300 11.70 1.43 18.63
CA THR A 300 11.15 0.72 19.77
C THR A 300 12.05 0.90 20.98
N PRO A 301 11.48 1.14 22.17
CA PRO A 301 12.24 1.05 23.42
C PRO A 301 12.90 -0.33 23.50
N ALA A 302 14.18 -0.35 23.91
CA ALA A 302 14.87 -1.63 24.09
C ALA A 302 14.17 -2.46 25.18
N VAL A 303 13.74 -3.67 24.83
CA VAL A 303 13.22 -4.63 25.81
C VAL A 303 14.43 -5.38 26.39
N PRO A 304 14.69 -5.23 27.71
CA PRO A 304 15.79 -5.99 28.35
C PRO A 304 15.61 -7.48 28.12
N TRP A 305 16.67 -8.15 27.77
CA TRP A 305 16.70 -9.62 27.61
C TRP A 305 17.95 -10.20 28.23
N ASP A 306 17.84 -11.41 28.73
CA ASP A 306 18.95 -12.15 29.31
C ASP A 306 19.66 -12.96 28.21
N PRO A 307 20.91 -12.64 27.84
CA PRO A 307 21.64 -13.35 26.80
C PRO A 307 21.96 -14.82 27.19
N ALA A 308 21.84 -15.18 28.45
CA ALA A 308 22.00 -16.57 28.89
C ALA A 308 20.78 -17.46 28.58
N ARG A 309 19.63 -16.87 28.27
CA ARG A 309 18.45 -17.61 27.84
C ARG A 309 18.47 -17.82 26.31
N PRO A 310 18.10 -19.02 25.83
CA PRO A 310 18.06 -19.28 24.41
C PRO A 310 17.06 -18.34 23.71
N ALA A 311 17.49 -17.75 22.60
CA ALA A 311 16.58 -17.02 21.73
C ALA A 311 15.63 -18.01 21.03
N PRO A 312 14.41 -17.60 20.67
CA PRO A 312 13.53 -18.43 19.88
C PRO A 312 14.21 -18.82 18.55
N ARG A 313 14.06 -20.08 18.16
CA ARG A 313 14.53 -20.57 16.87
C ARG A 313 13.62 -20.06 15.77
N ILE A 314 14.18 -19.35 14.80
CA ILE A 314 13.43 -18.66 13.74
C ILE A 314 13.76 -19.29 12.40
N VAL A 315 12.73 -19.79 11.70
CA VAL A 315 12.81 -20.10 10.27
C VAL A 315 12.37 -18.86 9.48
N TYR A 316 13.16 -18.51 8.47
CA TYR A 316 12.95 -17.30 7.69
C TYR A 316 12.91 -17.58 6.19
N THR A 317 11.96 -16.95 5.48
CA THR A 317 11.93 -16.93 4.01
C THR A 317 11.71 -15.52 3.45
N PRO A 318 12.53 -15.08 2.49
CA PRO A 318 12.29 -13.87 1.70
C PRO A 318 11.39 -14.14 0.47
N LEU A 319 10.87 -15.34 0.26
CA LEU A 319 10.10 -15.76 -0.92
C LEU A 319 10.78 -15.35 -2.26
N HIS A 320 12.07 -15.69 -2.41
CA HIS A 320 12.90 -15.26 -3.54
C HIS A 320 13.07 -13.74 -3.66
N GLY A 321 12.72 -12.99 -2.61
CA GLY A 321 12.76 -11.54 -2.58
C GLY A 321 14.09 -10.95 -2.17
N VAL A 322 14.11 -9.64 -2.00
CA VAL A 322 15.32 -8.83 -1.76
C VAL A 322 15.57 -8.53 -0.27
N ALA A 323 14.69 -8.97 0.64
CA ALA A 323 14.76 -8.57 2.05
C ALA A 323 15.89 -9.24 2.84
N LEU A 324 16.35 -10.45 2.45
CA LEU A 324 17.22 -11.31 3.28
C LEU A 324 18.48 -10.61 3.80
N ALA A 325 19.17 -9.87 2.94
CA ALA A 325 20.44 -9.25 3.32
C ALA A 325 20.27 -8.21 4.44
N LEU A 326 19.24 -7.36 4.33
CA LEU A 326 18.93 -6.37 5.36
C LEU A 326 18.28 -7.01 6.59
N ALA A 327 17.39 -7.98 6.41
CA ALA A 327 16.75 -8.70 7.50
C ALA A 327 17.80 -9.36 8.41
N ARG A 328 18.75 -10.13 7.85
CA ARG A 328 19.84 -10.74 8.64
C ARG A 328 20.58 -9.71 9.50
N ARG A 329 20.91 -8.56 8.93
CA ARG A 329 21.61 -7.50 9.66
C ARG A 329 20.73 -6.86 10.74
N ALA A 330 19.45 -6.63 10.45
CA ALA A 330 18.47 -6.09 11.40
C ALA A 330 18.29 -7.04 12.61
N PHE A 331 18.07 -8.32 12.34
CA PHE A 331 17.92 -9.35 13.37
C PHE A 331 19.20 -9.50 14.21
N ALA A 332 20.38 -9.55 13.58
CA ALA A 332 21.67 -9.66 14.26
C ALA A 332 21.92 -8.49 15.22
N GLN A 333 21.54 -7.26 14.88
CA GLN A 333 21.64 -6.09 15.76
C GLN A 333 20.81 -6.24 17.06
N ARG A 334 19.81 -7.11 17.05
CA ARG A 334 18.92 -7.42 18.19
C ARG A 334 19.24 -8.76 18.85
N GLY A 335 20.38 -9.35 18.50
CA GLY A 335 20.85 -10.60 19.10
C GLY A 335 20.28 -11.88 18.49
N PHE A 336 19.58 -11.80 17.36
CA PHE A 336 19.12 -12.96 16.59
C PHE A 336 20.11 -13.24 15.46
N THR A 337 21.19 -13.96 15.79
CA THR A 337 22.30 -14.23 14.86
C THR A 337 22.12 -15.49 14.03
N ASP A 338 21.23 -16.39 14.45
CA ASP A 338 20.98 -17.69 13.82
C ASP A 338 19.55 -17.75 13.24
N LEU A 339 19.42 -17.26 12.00
CA LEU A 339 18.19 -17.42 11.23
C LEU A 339 18.31 -18.66 10.34
N ALA A 340 17.45 -19.66 10.55
CA ALA A 340 17.33 -20.83 9.69
C ALA A 340 16.60 -20.44 8.38
N VAL A 341 17.35 -20.05 7.36
CA VAL A 341 16.78 -19.55 6.10
C VAL A 341 16.37 -20.69 5.19
N VAL A 342 15.19 -20.62 4.58
CA VAL A 342 14.73 -21.56 3.56
C VAL A 342 15.62 -21.45 2.33
N ALA A 343 16.58 -22.38 2.19
CA ALA A 343 17.65 -22.32 1.20
C ALA A 343 17.13 -22.18 -0.25
N ALA A 344 16.05 -22.91 -0.59
CA ALA A 344 15.44 -22.88 -1.91
C ALA A 344 14.82 -21.51 -2.28
N GLN A 345 14.56 -20.65 -1.29
CA GLN A 345 13.92 -19.33 -1.47
C GLN A 345 14.84 -18.16 -1.10
N ALA A 346 16.09 -18.44 -0.70
CA ALA A 346 17.01 -17.45 -0.14
C ALA A 346 17.55 -16.47 -1.20
N ALA A 347 17.84 -16.98 -2.41
CA ALA A 347 18.37 -16.15 -3.49
C ALA A 347 17.25 -15.34 -4.17
N PRO A 348 17.49 -14.02 -4.42
CA PRO A 348 16.55 -13.21 -5.17
C PRO A 348 16.34 -13.73 -6.61
N ASP A 349 15.12 -14.14 -6.94
CA ASP A 349 14.75 -14.67 -8.25
C ASP A 349 13.36 -14.20 -8.68
N GLY A 350 13.28 -13.34 -9.69
CA GLY A 350 12.04 -12.81 -10.24
C GLY A 350 11.16 -13.83 -10.97
N GLY A 351 11.63 -15.08 -11.15
CA GLY A 351 10.86 -16.21 -11.67
C GLY A 351 10.05 -16.95 -10.59
N PHE A 352 10.37 -16.75 -9.31
CA PHE A 352 9.70 -17.39 -8.16
C PHE A 352 9.50 -18.91 -8.29
N PRO A 353 10.57 -19.70 -8.52
CA PRO A 353 10.46 -21.10 -8.99
C PRO A 353 9.76 -22.05 -8.01
N THR A 354 9.61 -21.69 -6.74
CA THR A 354 8.97 -22.55 -5.72
C THR A 354 7.54 -22.17 -5.39
N VAL A 355 7.04 -21.03 -5.91
CA VAL A 355 5.68 -20.53 -5.63
C VAL A 355 5.06 -19.95 -6.91
N ALA A 356 3.82 -20.31 -7.20
CA ALA A 356 3.11 -19.78 -8.35
C ALA A 356 2.73 -18.30 -8.17
N PHE A 357 2.48 -17.91 -6.91
CA PHE A 357 2.11 -16.56 -6.52
C PHE A 357 2.92 -16.17 -5.27
N PRO A 358 3.89 -15.24 -5.37
CA PRO A 358 4.80 -14.93 -4.25
C PRO A 358 4.18 -13.98 -3.23
N ASN A 359 2.95 -14.26 -2.81
CA ASN A 359 2.24 -13.54 -1.76
C ASN A 359 2.14 -14.43 -0.52
N PRO A 360 2.68 -14.00 0.64
CA PRO A 360 2.60 -14.80 1.86
C PRO A 360 1.19 -15.15 2.34
N GLU A 361 0.15 -14.42 1.86
CA GLU A 361 -1.27 -14.71 2.15
C GLU A 361 -1.84 -15.85 1.29
N GLU A 362 -1.17 -16.20 0.20
CA GLU A 362 -1.69 -17.21 -0.72
C GLU A 362 -1.38 -18.64 -0.24
N PRO A 363 -2.32 -19.57 -0.45
CA PRO A 363 -2.10 -20.97 -0.09
C PRO A 363 -0.82 -21.53 -0.76
N GLY A 364 -0.01 -22.25 0.01
CA GLY A 364 1.22 -22.86 -0.46
C GLY A 364 2.46 -21.95 -0.42
N ALA A 365 2.32 -20.63 -0.27
CA ALA A 365 3.47 -19.71 -0.23
C ALA A 365 4.41 -20.00 0.95
N LEU A 366 3.88 -20.38 2.10
CA LEU A 366 4.63 -20.65 3.33
C LEU A 366 5.01 -22.13 3.52
N ASP A 367 4.59 -23.04 2.64
CA ASP A 367 4.74 -24.49 2.82
C ASP A 367 6.18 -24.94 3.08
N LEU A 368 7.16 -24.39 2.37
CA LEU A 368 8.57 -24.74 2.58
C LEU A 368 9.06 -24.28 3.96
N ALA A 369 8.68 -23.07 4.36
CA ALA A 369 9.07 -22.53 5.65
C ALA A 369 8.41 -23.28 6.82
N LEU A 370 7.12 -23.63 6.68
CA LEU A 370 6.39 -24.40 7.70
C LEU A 370 6.94 -25.81 7.84
N ARG A 371 7.27 -26.50 6.73
CA ARG A 371 7.92 -27.81 6.77
C ARG A 371 9.27 -27.75 7.47
N GLN A 372 10.15 -26.82 7.05
CA GLN A 372 11.45 -26.65 7.70
C GLN A 372 11.29 -26.32 9.19
N ALA A 373 10.33 -25.49 9.57
CA ALA A 373 10.07 -25.15 10.97
C ALA A 373 9.57 -26.34 11.78
N ALA A 374 8.80 -27.24 11.19
CA ALA A 374 8.37 -28.47 11.83
C ALA A 374 9.56 -29.43 12.03
N ASP A 375 10.38 -29.64 10.99
CA ASP A 375 11.55 -30.53 11.03
C ASP A 375 12.61 -30.03 12.03
N GLU A 376 12.83 -28.74 12.09
CA GLU A 376 13.81 -28.09 12.96
C GLU A 376 13.25 -27.73 14.35
N GLN A 377 11.98 -27.99 14.60
CA GLN A 377 11.27 -27.59 15.82
C GLN A 377 11.40 -26.08 16.14
N ALA A 378 11.31 -25.24 15.10
CA ALA A 378 11.40 -23.80 15.27
C ALA A 378 10.20 -23.23 16.02
N ASP A 379 10.42 -22.16 16.78
CA ASP A 379 9.39 -21.48 17.57
C ASP A 379 8.58 -20.49 16.74
N LEU A 380 9.22 -19.92 15.71
CA LEU A 380 8.69 -18.83 14.90
C LEU A 380 9.08 -19.00 13.43
N VAL A 381 8.14 -18.79 12.54
CA VAL A 381 8.36 -18.61 11.10
C VAL A 381 8.11 -17.16 10.75
N LEU A 382 9.02 -16.55 9.99
CA LEU A 382 8.87 -15.20 9.44
C LEU A 382 9.03 -15.25 7.93
N ALA A 383 8.15 -14.56 7.20
CA ALA A 383 8.19 -14.48 5.76
C ALA A 383 7.95 -13.05 5.29
N HIS A 384 8.77 -12.59 4.34
CA HIS A 384 8.54 -11.34 3.63
C HIS A 384 8.08 -11.62 2.20
N ASP A 385 7.28 -10.71 1.67
CA ASP A 385 6.98 -10.68 0.23
C ASP A 385 8.23 -10.21 -0.57
N PRO A 386 8.23 -10.34 -1.90
CA PRO A 386 9.44 -10.14 -2.69
C PRO A 386 10.15 -8.80 -2.54
N ASP A 387 9.43 -7.72 -2.29
CA ASP A 387 10.02 -6.38 -2.07
C ASP A 387 10.14 -6.01 -0.58
N GLY A 388 9.85 -6.97 0.32
CA GLY A 388 10.16 -6.88 1.74
C GLY A 388 9.37 -5.88 2.54
N ASP A 389 8.25 -5.39 2.00
CA ASP A 389 7.42 -4.42 2.70
C ASP A 389 6.36 -5.07 3.61
N ARG A 390 6.03 -6.36 3.41
CA ARG A 390 5.09 -7.14 4.21
C ARG A 390 5.77 -8.13 5.14
N LEU A 391 5.04 -8.54 6.19
CA LEU A 391 5.44 -9.60 7.11
C LEU A 391 4.30 -10.57 7.32
N ALA A 392 4.53 -11.86 7.04
CA ALA A 392 3.73 -12.97 7.54
C ALA A 392 4.49 -13.75 8.63
N ALA A 393 3.76 -14.38 9.51
CA ALA A 393 4.35 -15.19 10.57
C ALA A 393 3.52 -16.41 10.91
N ALA A 394 4.19 -17.48 11.38
CA ALA A 394 3.57 -18.58 12.09
C ALA A 394 4.34 -18.82 13.39
N ALA A 395 3.62 -19.22 14.43
CA ALA A 395 4.19 -19.48 15.74
C ALA A 395 3.66 -20.78 16.32
N ARG A 396 4.38 -21.34 17.30
CA ARG A 396 3.89 -22.51 18.03
C ARG A 396 2.75 -22.15 18.95
N THR A 397 1.75 -23.00 18.94
CA THR A 397 0.64 -23.02 19.89
C THR A 397 1.03 -23.75 21.16
N GLU A 398 0.19 -23.75 22.19
CA GLU A 398 0.41 -24.44 23.46
C GLU A 398 0.59 -25.98 23.30
N ASP A 399 -0.11 -26.58 22.31
CA ASP A 399 0.03 -28.01 21.99
C ASP A 399 1.26 -28.33 21.12
N GLY A 400 2.08 -27.33 20.78
CA GLY A 400 3.30 -27.46 20.01
C GLY A 400 3.11 -27.48 18.50
N SER A 401 1.89 -27.36 18.00
CA SER A 401 1.64 -27.21 16.55
C SER A 401 2.05 -25.82 16.06
N LEU A 402 2.35 -25.70 14.76
CA LEU A 402 2.60 -24.40 14.11
C LEU A 402 1.30 -23.87 13.51
N GLN A 403 0.94 -22.64 13.86
CA GLN A 403 -0.22 -21.96 13.31
C GLN A 403 0.19 -20.62 12.69
N VAL A 404 -0.31 -20.35 11.47
CA VAL A 404 -0.14 -19.06 10.79
C VAL A 404 -1.00 -18.02 11.49
N LEU A 405 -0.40 -16.87 11.81
CA LEU A 405 -1.08 -15.70 12.34
C LEU A 405 -1.68 -14.88 11.20
N THR A 406 -2.90 -14.38 11.39
CA THR A 406 -3.51 -13.43 10.47
C THR A 406 -2.82 -12.06 10.56
N GLY A 407 -2.98 -11.23 9.52
CA GLY A 407 -2.43 -9.87 9.53
C GLY A 407 -2.97 -9.02 10.69
N ASP A 408 -4.23 -9.20 11.05
CA ASP A 408 -4.84 -8.55 12.21
C ASP A 408 -4.23 -9.03 13.55
N GLU A 409 -3.99 -10.34 13.70
CA GLU A 409 -3.35 -10.87 14.92
C GLU A 409 -1.93 -10.36 15.09
N ILE A 410 -1.13 -10.34 13.99
CA ILE A 410 0.22 -9.75 14.02
C ILE A 410 0.14 -8.26 14.35
N GLY A 411 -0.75 -7.50 13.71
CA GLY A 411 -0.94 -6.08 13.96
C GLY A 411 -1.31 -5.78 15.41
N CYS A 412 -2.18 -6.59 16.00
CA CYS A 412 -2.57 -6.47 17.41
C CYS A 412 -1.42 -6.82 18.37
N LEU A 413 -0.68 -7.88 18.09
CA LEU A 413 0.50 -8.28 18.86
C LEU A 413 1.56 -7.18 18.84
N LEU A 414 1.93 -6.67 17.67
CA LEU A 414 2.92 -5.61 17.51
C LEU A 414 2.46 -4.31 18.21
N GLY A 415 1.20 -3.90 17.98
CA GLY A 415 0.64 -2.71 18.60
C GLY A 415 0.64 -2.80 20.13
N TRP A 416 0.19 -3.93 20.69
CA TRP A 416 0.22 -4.16 22.12
C TRP A 416 1.64 -4.10 22.71
N HIS A 417 2.56 -4.83 22.09
CA HIS A 417 3.94 -4.91 22.57
C HIS A 417 4.61 -3.52 22.56
N LEU A 418 4.44 -2.78 21.48
CA LEU A 418 5.01 -1.44 21.32
C LEU A 418 4.44 -0.47 22.33
N LEU A 419 3.11 -0.43 22.51
CA LEU A 419 2.46 0.47 23.48
C LEU A 419 2.86 0.13 24.92
N ALA A 420 2.91 -1.15 25.26
CA ALA A 420 3.37 -1.60 26.57
C ALA A 420 4.84 -1.21 26.81
N ALA A 421 5.72 -1.37 25.82
CA ALA A 421 7.13 -0.99 25.92
C ALA A 421 7.29 0.54 26.11
N HIS A 422 6.55 1.36 25.37
CA HIS A 422 6.55 2.82 25.55
C HIS A 422 5.99 3.23 26.91
N ALA A 423 4.94 2.58 27.38
CA ALA A 423 4.38 2.84 28.71
C ALA A 423 5.39 2.49 29.83
N ALA A 424 6.02 1.32 29.75
CA ALA A 424 7.04 0.88 30.72
C ALA A 424 8.28 1.78 30.72
N ALA A 425 8.68 2.29 29.55
CA ALA A 425 9.80 3.22 29.42
C ALA A 425 9.44 4.67 29.79
N GLY A 426 8.17 4.99 30.10
CA GLY A 426 7.72 6.34 30.38
C GLY A 426 7.80 7.28 29.16
N THR A 427 7.83 6.73 27.95
CA THR A 427 7.93 7.48 26.69
C THR A 427 6.59 7.60 25.95
N LEU A 428 5.53 7.00 26.48
CA LEU A 428 4.17 7.16 25.96
C LEU A 428 3.66 8.57 26.28
N LYS A 429 3.49 9.40 25.25
CA LYS A 429 3.06 10.79 25.38
C LYS A 429 1.52 10.89 25.28
N PRO A 430 0.89 11.89 25.93
CA PRO A 430 -0.57 12.08 25.83
C PRO A 430 -1.09 12.26 24.39
N HIS A 431 -0.25 12.77 23.49
CA HIS A 431 -0.60 12.97 22.08
C HIS A 431 -0.10 11.84 21.18
N SER A 432 0.34 10.73 21.76
CA SER A 432 0.67 9.52 20.98
C SER A 432 -0.59 8.94 20.35
N PHE A 433 -0.44 8.40 19.14
CA PHE A 433 -1.56 7.79 18.44
C PHE A 433 -1.10 6.61 17.60
N VAL A 434 -2.06 5.74 17.30
CA VAL A 434 -1.92 4.63 16.35
C VAL A 434 -2.95 4.79 15.25
N VAL A 435 -2.72 4.16 14.10
CA VAL A 435 -3.61 4.25 12.93
C VAL A 435 -3.88 2.86 12.36
N THR A 436 -5.13 2.58 12.00
CA THR A 436 -5.49 1.37 11.28
C THR A 436 -6.48 1.66 10.16
N THR A 437 -6.87 0.64 9.39
CA THR A 437 -7.79 0.82 8.29
C THR A 437 -9.23 0.44 8.66
N VAL A 438 -10.17 0.99 7.91
CA VAL A 438 -11.59 0.68 8.10
C VAL A 438 -11.92 -0.80 7.88
N VAL A 439 -11.08 -1.57 7.17
CA VAL A 439 -11.27 -3.01 6.91
C VAL A 439 -10.48 -3.90 7.86
N SER A 440 -9.51 -3.37 8.58
CA SER A 440 -8.76 -4.09 9.61
C SER A 440 -9.59 -4.31 10.88
N SER A 441 -9.11 -5.18 11.76
CA SER A 441 -9.75 -5.48 13.05
C SER A 441 -9.89 -4.25 13.94
N SER A 442 -11.02 -4.13 14.63
CA SER A 442 -11.23 -3.12 15.66
C SER A 442 -10.40 -3.35 16.95
N GLN A 443 -9.62 -4.42 17.02
CA GLN A 443 -8.83 -4.80 18.19
C GLN A 443 -7.79 -3.74 18.56
N LEU A 444 -7.10 -3.14 17.57
CA LEU A 444 -6.08 -2.10 17.84
C LEU A 444 -6.71 -0.87 18.51
N ALA A 445 -7.92 -0.47 18.13
CA ALA A 445 -8.61 0.64 18.77
C ALA A 445 -8.92 0.34 20.25
N ARG A 446 -9.27 -0.89 20.59
CA ARG A 446 -9.50 -1.32 21.98
C ARG A 446 -8.20 -1.35 22.78
N ILE A 447 -7.10 -1.81 22.17
CA ILE A 447 -5.75 -1.79 22.75
C ILE A 447 -5.33 -0.32 23.05
N ALA A 448 -5.46 0.57 22.08
CA ALA A 448 -5.14 1.99 22.24
C ALA A 448 -5.94 2.64 23.36
N HIS A 449 -7.24 2.35 23.44
CA HIS A 449 -8.11 2.83 24.52
C HIS A 449 -7.62 2.42 25.91
N LEU A 450 -7.17 1.17 26.10
CA LEU A 450 -6.59 0.72 27.38
C LEU A 450 -5.33 1.50 27.77
N HIS A 451 -4.55 1.95 26.80
CA HIS A 451 -3.37 2.77 27.03
C HIS A 451 -3.66 4.29 27.08
N GLY A 452 -4.94 4.69 26.98
CA GLY A 452 -5.35 6.09 27.01
C GLY A 452 -4.87 6.92 25.82
N ILE A 453 -4.61 6.30 24.66
CA ILE A 453 -4.18 6.98 23.44
C ILE A 453 -5.22 6.87 22.32
N HIS A 454 -5.12 7.79 21.38
CA HIS A 454 -6.00 7.82 20.21
C HIS A 454 -5.67 6.73 19.18
N CYS A 455 -6.69 6.09 18.65
CA CYS A 455 -6.61 5.24 17.47
C CYS A 455 -7.40 5.88 16.32
N GLU A 456 -6.71 6.27 15.29
CA GLU A 456 -7.32 6.81 14.08
C GLU A 456 -7.65 5.69 13.10
N ILE A 457 -8.80 5.80 12.40
CA ILE A 457 -9.24 4.85 11.38
C ILE A 457 -9.28 5.56 10.03
N THR A 458 -8.65 4.96 9.01
CA THR A 458 -8.56 5.55 7.67
C THR A 458 -8.92 4.54 6.58
N LEU A 459 -8.80 4.93 5.31
CA LEU A 459 -8.99 4.04 4.17
C LEU A 459 -7.89 2.98 4.09
N THR A 460 -8.14 1.91 3.34
CA THR A 460 -7.18 0.81 3.13
C THR A 460 -5.95 1.29 2.36
N GLY A 461 -4.78 0.91 2.82
CA GLY A 461 -3.48 1.24 2.25
C GLY A 461 -2.62 2.09 3.16
N LEU A 462 -1.35 1.72 3.34
CA LEU A 462 -0.42 2.46 4.19
C LEU A 462 -0.26 3.92 3.76
N LYS A 463 -0.46 4.24 2.48
CA LYS A 463 -0.48 5.62 2.01
C LYS A 463 -1.54 6.48 2.70
N TRP A 464 -2.70 5.91 3.02
CA TRP A 464 -3.75 6.62 3.75
C TRP A 464 -3.44 6.69 5.25
N ILE A 465 -2.90 5.62 5.82
CA ILE A 465 -2.40 5.61 7.21
C ILE A 465 -1.39 6.74 7.39
N TRP A 466 -0.39 6.84 6.51
CA TRP A 466 0.64 7.86 6.62
C TRP A 466 0.17 9.26 6.23
N SER A 467 -0.71 9.39 5.25
CA SER A 467 -1.33 10.67 4.92
C SER A 467 -2.04 11.26 6.15
N ARG A 468 -2.84 10.42 6.83
CA ARG A 468 -3.54 10.83 8.05
C ARG A 468 -2.60 11.02 9.24
N ALA A 469 -1.61 10.15 9.41
CA ALA A 469 -0.60 10.29 10.44
C ALA A 469 0.16 11.63 10.32
N ARG A 470 0.54 12.03 9.11
CA ARG A 470 1.20 13.31 8.84
C ARG A 470 0.31 14.51 9.19
N GLU A 471 -0.98 14.41 8.99
CA GLU A 471 -1.92 15.45 9.41
C GLU A 471 -1.97 15.58 10.93
N LEU A 472 -2.06 14.44 11.64
CA LEU A 472 -2.06 14.42 13.11
C LEU A 472 -0.72 14.88 13.68
N GLU A 473 0.42 14.50 13.08
CA GLU A 473 1.75 15.00 13.49
C GLU A 473 1.87 16.52 13.35
N ARG A 474 1.33 17.11 12.26
CA ARG A 474 1.29 18.58 12.11
C ARG A 474 0.47 19.30 13.20
N ARG A 475 -0.47 18.58 13.84
CA ARG A 475 -1.24 19.05 14.98
C ARG A 475 -0.57 18.73 16.34
N GLY A 476 0.69 18.27 16.32
CA GLY A 476 1.47 17.96 17.53
C GLY A 476 1.37 16.52 18.02
N GLY A 477 0.72 15.62 17.27
CA GLY A 477 0.65 14.20 17.58
C GLY A 477 1.99 13.48 17.38
N THR A 478 2.13 12.31 18.01
CA THR A 478 3.28 11.41 17.84
C THR A 478 2.78 10.07 17.33
N PHE A 479 3.12 9.73 16.08
CA PHE A 479 2.81 8.44 15.51
C PHE A 479 3.67 7.35 16.14
N LEU A 480 3.05 6.26 16.60
CA LEU A 480 3.76 5.11 17.17
C LEU A 480 3.69 3.88 16.27
N PHE A 481 2.50 3.58 15.76
CA PHE A 481 2.25 2.35 15.01
C PHE A 481 1.05 2.49 14.08
N GLY A 482 1.12 1.79 12.95
CA GLY A 482 -0.04 1.62 12.10
C GLY A 482 0.04 0.32 11.31
N TYR A 483 -1.14 -0.24 10.96
CA TYR A 483 -1.17 -1.46 10.17
C TYR A 483 -2.41 -1.58 9.30
N GLU A 484 -2.30 -2.36 8.24
CA GLU A 484 -3.40 -2.89 7.43
C GLU A 484 -3.40 -4.42 7.51
N GLU A 485 -4.59 -5.03 7.49
CA GLU A 485 -4.80 -6.49 7.62
C GLU A 485 -4.06 -7.31 6.56
N ALA A 486 -3.74 -6.71 5.42
CA ALA A 486 -3.00 -7.34 4.32
C ALA A 486 -1.48 -7.40 4.58
N LEU A 487 -1.08 -7.79 5.79
CA LEU A 487 0.31 -8.00 6.23
C LEU A 487 1.20 -6.75 6.19
N GLY A 488 0.63 -5.55 6.20
CA GLY A 488 1.37 -4.30 6.12
C GLY A 488 1.46 -3.59 7.46
N TYR A 489 2.68 -3.39 7.99
CA TYR A 489 2.92 -2.79 9.31
C TYR A 489 3.91 -1.65 9.18
N SER A 490 3.69 -0.57 9.94
CA SER A 490 4.59 0.56 10.07
C SER A 490 4.88 0.81 11.55
N VAL A 491 6.14 0.65 11.92
CA VAL A 491 6.62 0.80 13.30
C VAL A 491 7.38 2.10 13.41
N GLY A 492 6.83 3.08 14.15
CA GLY A 492 7.40 4.42 14.25
C GLY A 492 7.45 5.17 12.92
N ALA A 493 8.22 6.26 12.84
CA ALA A 493 8.21 7.20 11.73
C ALA A 493 9.44 7.16 10.81
N ALA A 494 10.35 6.19 10.98
CA ALA A 494 11.55 6.08 10.18
C ALA A 494 11.24 5.70 8.73
N VAL A 495 10.26 4.82 8.52
CA VAL A 495 9.75 4.41 7.22
C VAL A 495 8.27 4.79 7.14
N ARG A 496 7.92 5.65 6.20
CA ARG A 496 6.53 6.12 6.05
C ARG A 496 5.75 5.32 5.02
N ASP A 497 5.93 4.03 5.09
CA ASP A 497 5.20 2.98 4.39
C ASP A 497 5.23 1.72 5.26
N LYS A 498 4.86 0.58 4.67
CA LYS A 498 5.07 -0.74 5.28
C LYS A 498 6.57 -1.00 5.44
N ASP A 499 6.95 -1.53 6.58
CA ASP A 499 8.29 -2.04 6.86
C ASP A 499 8.21 -3.45 7.46
N GLY A 500 8.21 -4.45 6.58
CA GLY A 500 8.18 -5.85 6.99
C GLY A 500 9.42 -6.22 7.82
N ILE A 501 10.59 -5.64 7.49
CA ILE A 501 11.85 -5.94 8.20
C ILE A 501 11.80 -5.43 9.64
N GLY A 502 11.41 -4.16 9.84
CA GLY A 502 11.24 -3.58 11.16
C GLY A 502 10.17 -4.29 12.00
N ALA A 503 9.04 -4.63 11.37
CA ALA A 503 7.96 -5.40 12.01
C ALA A 503 8.41 -6.81 12.39
N GLY A 504 9.17 -7.49 11.54
CA GLY A 504 9.72 -8.83 11.79
C GLY A 504 10.65 -8.86 12.99
N VAL A 505 11.53 -7.87 13.11
CA VAL A 505 12.43 -7.74 14.28
C VAL A 505 11.62 -7.52 15.55
N LEU A 506 10.62 -6.65 15.55
CA LEU A 506 9.77 -6.39 16.70
C LEU A 506 8.99 -7.65 17.13
N LEU A 507 8.47 -8.43 16.16
CA LEU A 507 7.76 -9.68 16.46
C LEU A 507 8.69 -10.74 17.06
N ALA A 508 9.94 -10.83 16.59
CA ALA A 508 10.95 -11.72 17.16
C ALA A 508 11.33 -11.32 18.60
N GLU A 509 11.47 -10.02 18.89
CA GLU A 509 11.69 -9.52 20.26
C GLU A 509 10.53 -9.87 21.17
N MET A 510 9.30 -9.73 20.68
CA MET A 510 8.10 -10.13 21.41
C MET A 510 8.06 -11.64 21.66
N ALA A 511 8.41 -12.48 20.67
CA ALA A 511 8.49 -13.93 20.83
C ALA A 511 9.54 -14.32 21.87
N ARG A 512 10.71 -13.65 21.87
CA ARG A 512 11.75 -13.85 22.90
C ARG A 512 11.27 -13.46 24.30
N ALA A 513 10.55 -12.35 24.42
CA ALA A 513 10.00 -11.92 25.71
C ALA A 513 8.90 -12.87 26.20
N ALA A 514 8.09 -13.43 25.30
CA ALA A 514 7.09 -14.44 25.62
C ALA A 514 7.76 -15.75 26.10
N ALA A 515 8.73 -16.27 25.35
CA ALA A 515 9.49 -17.47 25.71
C ALA A 515 10.20 -17.33 27.08
N ALA A 516 10.75 -16.15 27.38
CA ALA A 516 11.36 -15.86 28.69
C ALA A 516 10.35 -15.91 29.84
N ALA A 517 9.07 -15.68 29.57
CA ALA A 517 7.97 -15.82 30.54
C ALA A 517 7.32 -17.22 30.53
N GLY A 518 7.82 -18.15 29.71
CA GLY A 518 7.20 -19.47 29.52
C GLY A 518 5.88 -19.41 28.73
N GLU A 519 5.71 -18.42 27.88
CA GLU A 519 4.50 -18.16 27.10
C GLU A 519 4.78 -18.26 25.59
N THR A 520 3.76 -18.55 24.82
CA THR A 520 3.73 -18.46 23.35
C THR A 520 3.21 -17.10 22.89
N LEU A 521 3.31 -16.79 21.59
CA LEU A 521 2.64 -15.62 21.01
C LEU A 521 1.10 -15.75 21.09
N PHE A 522 0.55 -16.97 21.03
CA PHE A 522 -0.88 -17.22 21.22
C PHE A 522 -1.35 -16.97 22.66
N ASP A 523 -0.48 -17.20 23.64
CA ASP A 523 -0.73 -16.82 25.03
C ASP A 523 -0.78 -15.30 25.20
N ARG A 524 0.14 -14.57 24.53
CA ARG A 524 0.10 -13.10 24.47
C ARG A 524 -1.17 -12.61 23.82
N LEU A 525 -1.59 -13.22 22.70
CA LEU A 525 -2.85 -12.89 22.03
C LEU A 525 -4.06 -13.16 22.95
N ALA A 526 -4.06 -14.27 23.68
CA ALA A 526 -5.10 -14.58 24.65
C ALA A 526 -5.13 -13.57 25.82
N ALA A 527 -3.98 -13.09 26.27
CA ALA A 527 -3.90 -12.02 27.28
C ALA A 527 -4.47 -10.69 26.78
N ILE A 528 -4.16 -10.32 25.54
CA ILE A 528 -4.74 -9.15 24.87
C ILE A 528 -6.27 -9.30 24.79
N GLN A 529 -6.75 -10.43 24.32
CA GLN A 529 -8.20 -10.71 24.20
C GLN A 529 -8.91 -10.76 25.54
N SER A 530 -8.23 -11.21 26.60
CA SER A 530 -8.78 -11.14 27.96
C SER A 530 -9.01 -9.71 28.42
N ALA A 531 -8.11 -8.80 28.08
CA ALA A 531 -8.19 -7.40 28.48
C ALA A 531 -9.13 -6.56 27.60
N THR A 532 -9.22 -6.90 26.31
CA THR A 532 -9.90 -6.05 25.31
C THR A 532 -11.15 -6.70 24.69
N GLY A 533 -11.40 -7.98 24.98
CA GLY A 533 -12.39 -8.82 24.29
C GLY A 533 -11.80 -9.52 23.06
N VAL A 534 -12.46 -10.59 22.62
CA VAL A 534 -12.10 -11.29 21.39
C VAL A 534 -12.63 -10.51 20.19
N VAL A 535 -11.80 -10.22 19.22
CA VAL A 535 -12.23 -9.75 17.90
C VAL A 535 -11.67 -10.74 16.87
N ALA A 536 -12.57 -11.45 16.21
CA ALA A 536 -12.23 -12.38 15.13
C ALA A 536 -12.57 -11.76 13.78
N THR A 537 -11.71 -11.92 12.80
CA THR A 537 -11.89 -11.43 11.45
C THR A 537 -11.83 -12.56 10.44
N ARG A 538 -12.53 -12.41 9.30
CA ARG A 538 -12.49 -13.36 8.18
C ARG A 538 -12.60 -12.61 6.86
N PRO A 539 -11.56 -12.60 6.04
CA PRO A 539 -11.63 -12.07 4.69
C PRO A 539 -12.26 -13.10 3.75
N LEU A 540 -13.13 -12.62 2.85
CA LEU A 540 -13.69 -13.43 1.75
C LEU A 540 -13.35 -12.74 0.44
N SER A 541 -13.01 -13.53 -0.58
CA SER A 541 -12.76 -13.06 -1.94
C SER A 541 -13.72 -13.76 -2.89
N LEU A 542 -14.51 -12.98 -3.62
CA LEU A 542 -15.44 -13.49 -4.62
C LEU A 542 -14.94 -13.05 -6.01
N PRO A 543 -14.54 -13.98 -6.89
CA PRO A 543 -14.11 -13.64 -8.25
C PRO A 543 -15.26 -12.98 -9.01
N LEU A 544 -15.13 -11.71 -9.36
CA LEU A 544 -16.13 -10.92 -10.07
C LEU A 544 -15.44 -9.83 -10.89
N PRO A 545 -15.90 -9.55 -12.13
CA PRO A 545 -15.45 -8.38 -12.86
C PRO A 545 -15.68 -7.10 -12.06
N PRO A 546 -14.83 -6.07 -12.17
CA PRO A 546 -14.92 -4.86 -11.35
C PRO A 546 -16.29 -4.16 -11.42
N ALA A 547 -16.89 -4.04 -12.61
CA ALA A 547 -18.21 -3.44 -12.80
C ALA A 547 -19.31 -4.23 -12.07
N GLU A 548 -19.25 -5.57 -12.12
CA GLU A 548 -20.21 -6.43 -11.42
C GLU A 548 -20.01 -6.37 -9.90
N ALA A 549 -18.75 -6.36 -9.43
CA ALA A 549 -18.44 -6.19 -8.02
C ALA A 549 -19.02 -4.87 -7.48
N GLN A 550 -18.87 -3.77 -8.21
CA GLN A 550 -19.44 -2.48 -7.83
C GLN A 550 -20.99 -2.49 -7.86
N ALA A 551 -21.58 -3.09 -8.87
CA ALA A 551 -23.03 -3.24 -8.96
C ALA A 551 -23.60 -4.04 -7.77
N ARG A 552 -22.91 -5.10 -7.32
CA ARG A 552 -23.32 -5.89 -6.15
C ARG A 552 -23.22 -5.09 -4.86
N VAL A 553 -22.16 -4.29 -4.67
CA VAL A 553 -22.07 -3.39 -3.51
C VAL A 553 -23.23 -2.39 -3.47
N ARG A 554 -23.52 -1.72 -4.59
CA ARG A 554 -24.66 -0.78 -4.70
C ARG A 554 -26.00 -1.46 -4.41
N ARG A 555 -26.18 -2.71 -4.85
CA ARG A 555 -27.40 -3.49 -4.55
C ARG A 555 -27.56 -3.74 -3.05
N VAL A 556 -26.49 -4.09 -2.34
CA VAL A 556 -26.52 -4.25 -0.88
C VAL A 556 -26.95 -2.95 -0.21
N VAL A 557 -26.44 -1.79 -0.65
CA VAL A 557 -26.86 -0.48 -0.14
C VAL A 557 -28.37 -0.26 -0.35
N ALA A 558 -28.87 -0.53 -1.55
CA ALA A 558 -30.29 -0.40 -1.88
C ALA A 558 -31.17 -1.35 -1.04
N GLN A 559 -30.75 -2.59 -0.84
CA GLN A 559 -31.46 -3.57 -0.02
C GLN A 559 -31.54 -3.15 1.44
N VAL A 560 -30.47 -2.60 2.01
CA VAL A 560 -30.49 -2.04 3.37
C VAL A 560 -31.46 -0.86 3.45
N ALA A 561 -31.39 0.06 2.49
CA ALA A 561 -32.27 1.24 2.43
C ALA A 561 -33.76 0.85 2.29
N ALA A 562 -34.06 -0.23 1.55
CA ALA A 562 -35.41 -0.76 1.37
C ALA A 562 -35.92 -1.62 2.54
N GLY A 563 -35.08 -1.87 3.56
CA GLY A 563 -35.48 -2.73 4.69
C GLY A 563 -35.66 -4.20 4.30
N HIS A 564 -34.82 -4.70 3.37
CA HIS A 564 -34.91 -6.08 2.89
C HIS A 564 -34.87 -7.10 4.05
N PRO A 565 -35.72 -8.14 4.06
CA PRO A 565 -35.83 -9.08 5.18
C PRO A 565 -34.53 -9.75 5.59
N ALA A 566 -33.64 -10.03 4.64
CA ALA A 566 -32.33 -10.61 4.92
C ALA A 566 -31.40 -9.65 5.69
N MET A 567 -31.49 -8.32 5.49
CA MET A 567 -30.77 -7.32 6.27
C MET A 567 -31.28 -7.23 7.70
N ALA A 568 -32.61 -7.35 7.86
CA ALA A 568 -33.24 -7.47 9.19
C ALA A 568 -32.80 -8.77 9.88
N ALA A 569 -32.72 -9.89 9.15
CA ALA A 569 -32.24 -11.17 9.68
C ALA A 569 -30.76 -11.14 10.10
N LEU A 570 -29.92 -10.35 9.42
CA LEU A 570 -28.54 -10.06 9.83
C LEU A 570 -28.47 -9.15 11.06
N GLY A 571 -29.56 -8.47 11.41
CA GLY A 571 -29.62 -7.53 12.52
C GLY A 571 -28.84 -6.23 12.20
N VAL A 572 -28.82 -5.80 10.94
CA VAL A 572 -28.15 -4.55 10.54
C VAL A 572 -28.81 -3.36 11.22
N THR A 573 -28.03 -2.62 11.99
CA THR A 573 -28.46 -1.42 12.71
C THR A 573 -27.88 -0.14 12.12
N ARG A 574 -26.77 -0.25 11.38
CA ARG A 574 -26.09 0.90 10.77
C ARG A 574 -25.48 0.53 9.42
N LEU A 575 -25.64 1.44 8.46
CA LEU A 575 -25.02 1.41 7.15
C LEU A 575 -24.08 2.63 7.02
N SER A 576 -22.82 2.42 6.64
CA SER A 576 -21.91 3.48 6.21
C SER A 576 -21.54 3.25 4.75
N ASP A 577 -21.94 4.18 3.88
CA ASP A 577 -21.60 4.19 2.47
C ASP A 577 -20.50 5.22 2.24
N HIS A 578 -19.29 4.75 1.97
CA HIS A 578 -18.14 5.62 1.76
C HIS A 578 -18.06 6.19 0.34
N GLU A 579 -18.84 5.68 -0.63
CA GLU A 579 -18.93 6.27 -1.97
C GLU A 579 -19.71 7.60 -1.90
N THR A 580 -20.83 7.61 -1.17
CA THR A 580 -21.65 8.82 -0.94
C THR A 580 -21.19 9.61 0.28
N ARG A 581 -20.31 9.05 1.11
CA ARG A 581 -19.84 9.59 2.38
C ARG A 581 -20.96 9.79 3.39
N GLU A 582 -21.93 8.88 3.41
CA GLU A 582 -23.09 8.92 4.30
C GLU A 582 -23.10 7.73 5.25
N ARG A 583 -23.47 8.02 6.51
CA ARG A 583 -23.77 7.01 7.53
C ARG A 583 -25.22 7.15 7.95
N ARG A 584 -25.94 6.03 7.97
CA ARG A 584 -27.38 5.97 8.29
C ARG A 584 -27.65 4.91 9.35
N ASP A 585 -28.44 5.26 10.37
CA ASP A 585 -29.01 4.28 11.28
C ASP A 585 -30.20 3.60 10.63
N VAL A 586 -30.22 2.27 10.64
CA VAL A 586 -31.29 1.44 10.05
C VAL A 586 -32.34 1.20 11.12
N ARG A 587 -33.61 1.54 10.83
CA ARG A 587 -34.72 1.31 11.78
C ARG A 587 -34.91 -0.20 12.01
N GLY A 588 -34.70 -0.65 13.24
CA GLY A 588 -35.18 -1.96 13.69
C GLY A 588 -36.69 -2.00 13.59
N GLY A 589 -37.23 -2.99 12.87
CA GLY A 589 -38.68 -3.22 12.84
C GLY A 589 -39.19 -3.37 14.29
N GLU A 590 -40.11 -2.52 14.69
CA GLU A 590 -40.78 -2.57 15.98
C GLU A 590 -41.46 -3.94 16.15
N ARG A 591 -40.91 -4.78 17.02
CA ARG A 591 -41.73 -5.77 17.69
C ARG A 591 -42.30 -5.11 18.94
N GLY A 592 -43.58 -4.78 18.88
CA GLY A 592 -44.33 -4.22 19.98
C GLY A 592 -44.24 -5.09 21.25
N GLY A 593 -43.95 -4.42 22.33
CA GLY A 593 -43.95 -4.97 23.68
C GLY A 593 -43.90 -3.81 24.68
N ARG A 594 -45.04 -3.13 24.84
CA ARG A 594 -45.28 -2.22 25.96
C ARG A 594 -45.22 -3.01 27.27
N VAL A 595 -44.26 -2.70 28.13
CA VAL A 595 -44.39 -2.95 29.57
C VAL A 595 -43.99 -1.66 30.30
N GLY A 596 -44.92 -1.24 31.12
CA GLY A 596 -44.97 0.07 31.75
C GLY A 596 -44.12 0.22 32.99
N GLY A 597 -43.86 1.45 33.31
CA GLY A 597 -44.02 2.07 34.61
C GLY A 597 -42.96 1.82 35.67
N GLY A 598 -42.30 2.89 36.10
CA GLY A 598 -41.64 3.00 37.38
C GLY A 598 -40.71 4.22 37.47
N ALA A 599 -41.23 5.25 38.14
CA ALA A 599 -40.59 6.52 38.39
C ALA A 599 -39.60 6.50 39.57
N ALA A 600 -38.76 7.46 39.59
CA ALA A 600 -38.18 8.26 40.70
C ALA A 600 -36.69 8.07 41.02
N GLY A 601 -36.03 9.23 41.09
CA GLY A 601 -35.03 9.56 42.09
C GLY A 601 -33.76 10.23 41.64
N ALA A 602 -33.74 11.48 41.88
CA ALA A 602 -32.80 12.60 41.75
C ALA A 602 -31.34 12.44 42.22
N ASP A 603 -30.54 13.34 41.69
CA ASP A 603 -29.37 14.10 42.24
C ASP A 603 -27.95 13.51 42.17
N GLY A 604 -27.09 14.34 41.60
CA GLY A 604 -25.65 14.28 41.84
C GLY A 604 -24.77 14.80 40.70
N ALA A 605 -24.43 16.09 40.78
CA ALA A 605 -23.54 16.80 39.83
C ALA A 605 -22.08 16.30 39.80
N GLY A 606 -21.45 16.38 38.64
CA GLY A 606 -20.00 16.20 38.51
C GLY A 606 -19.54 16.29 37.05
N SER A 607 -19.11 17.47 36.66
CA SER A 607 -18.60 17.83 35.33
C SER A 607 -17.28 17.18 34.99
N ALA A 608 -17.15 16.57 33.80
CA ALA A 608 -15.93 16.60 32.98
C ALA A 608 -16.29 16.18 31.56
N GLY A 609 -15.85 17.00 30.58
CA GLY A 609 -16.23 16.92 29.18
C GLY A 609 -15.87 15.62 28.49
N GLY A 610 -16.86 14.80 28.29
CA GLY A 610 -16.86 13.70 27.33
C GLY A 610 -17.90 14.05 26.27
N ALA A 611 -17.56 13.98 25.01
CA ALA A 611 -18.49 14.18 23.91
C ALA A 611 -19.69 13.26 24.12
N SER A 612 -20.81 13.87 24.49
CA SER A 612 -22.10 13.24 24.70
C SER A 612 -22.47 12.47 23.43
N LEU A 613 -22.65 11.17 23.56
CA LEU A 613 -23.50 10.39 22.67
C LEU A 613 -24.96 10.84 22.92
N ALA A 614 -25.28 12.04 22.38
CA ALA A 614 -26.68 12.49 22.33
C ALA A 614 -27.40 11.51 21.40
N GLY A 615 -28.52 10.98 21.86
CA GLY A 615 -29.36 10.04 21.14
C GLY A 615 -29.77 10.61 19.78
N ASP A 616 -29.14 10.09 18.72
CA ASP A 616 -29.54 10.36 17.35
C ASP A 616 -30.85 9.64 17.07
N SER A 617 -31.84 10.39 16.62
CA SER A 617 -33.14 9.87 16.19
C SER A 617 -32.92 8.85 15.06
N ALA A 618 -33.54 7.65 15.18
CA ALA A 618 -33.51 6.60 14.17
C ALA A 618 -33.80 7.18 12.77
N GLY A 619 -32.85 7.03 11.84
CA GLY A 619 -32.92 7.57 10.47
C GLY A 619 -32.09 8.83 10.23
N ALA A 620 -31.32 9.30 11.22
CA ALA A 620 -30.38 10.39 11.02
C ALA A 620 -29.25 9.98 10.05
N VAL A 621 -28.94 10.89 9.10
CA VAL A 621 -27.80 10.72 8.19
C VAL A 621 -26.68 11.62 8.68
N THR A 622 -25.50 11.03 8.89
CA THR A 622 -24.28 11.76 9.29
C THR A 622 -23.20 11.63 8.22
N ALA A 623 -22.36 12.65 8.09
CA ALA A 623 -21.25 12.63 7.12
C ALA A 623 -20.08 11.74 7.59
N ILE A 624 -19.40 11.10 6.64
CA ILE A 624 -18.17 10.35 6.85
C ILE A 624 -16.98 11.25 6.49
N ASP A 625 -16.08 11.49 7.44
CA ASP A 625 -14.87 12.31 7.23
C ASP A 625 -13.71 11.48 6.68
N LEU A 626 -13.94 10.81 5.54
CA LEU A 626 -12.93 10.10 4.77
C LEU A 626 -13.15 10.38 3.28
N PRO A 627 -12.12 10.28 2.43
CA PRO A 627 -12.29 10.40 0.97
C PRO A 627 -13.30 9.39 0.43
N ALA A 628 -14.01 9.77 -0.63
CA ALA A 628 -14.97 8.89 -1.29
C ALA A 628 -14.26 7.64 -1.85
N THR A 629 -14.84 6.48 -1.59
CA THR A 629 -14.33 5.19 -2.08
C THR A 629 -15.48 4.18 -2.16
N PRO A 630 -15.47 3.24 -3.12
CA PRO A 630 -16.51 2.22 -3.22
C PRO A 630 -16.39 1.17 -2.11
N LEU A 631 -16.74 1.55 -0.88
CA LEU A 631 -16.73 0.73 0.31
C LEU A 631 -18.03 0.92 1.08
N VAL A 632 -18.62 -0.19 1.49
CA VAL A 632 -19.80 -0.21 2.36
C VAL A 632 -19.49 -0.95 3.65
N VAL A 633 -19.90 -0.39 4.79
CA VAL A 633 -19.78 -1.02 6.10
C VAL A 633 -21.18 -1.23 6.68
N LEU A 634 -21.50 -2.46 7.02
CA LEU A 634 -22.68 -2.88 7.75
C LEU A 634 -22.28 -3.16 9.20
N GLU A 635 -22.98 -2.55 10.16
CA GLU A 635 -22.81 -2.84 11.58
C GLU A 635 -24.11 -3.50 12.09
N MET A 636 -23.96 -4.61 12.81
CA MET A 636 -25.06 -5.39 13.35
C MET A 636 -25.28 -5.10 14.83
N ALA A 637 -26.47 -5.45 15.33
CA ALA A 637 -26.89 -5.21 16.72
C ALA A 637 -25.98 -5.90 17.76
N ASP A 638 -25.35 -7.02 17.40
CA ASP A 638 -24.39 -7.74 18.25
C ASP A 638 -22.97 -7.16 18.20
N GLY A 639 -22.77 -6.04 17.49
CA GLY A 639 -21.46 -5.39 17.31
C GLY A 639 -20.61 -6.02 16.22
N SER A 640 -21.08 -7.07 15.54
CA SER A 640 -20.39 -7.63 14.38
C SER A 640 -20.47 -6.69 13.17
N LYS A 641 -19.55 -6.85 12.21
CA LYS A 641 -19.44 -5.98 11.03
C LYS A 641 -19.20 -6.78 9.76
N ALA A 642 -19.72 -6.26 8.66
CA ALA A 642 -19.36 -6.70 7.32
C ALA A 642 -18.97 -5.48 6.47
N ARG A 643 -17.83 -5.59 5.78
CA ARG A 643 -17.29 -4.53 4.94
C ARG A 643 -17.12 -5.08 3.53
N LEU A 644 -17.71 -4.40 2.54
CA LEU A 644 -17.75 -4.86 1.16
C LEU A 644 -17.09 -3.81 0.26
N ARG A 645 -16.10 -4.22 -0.54
CA ARG A 645 -15.49 -3.33 -1.53
C ARG A 645 -15.03 -4.09 -2.78
N PRO A 646 -15.14 -3.52 -3.99
CA PRO A 646 -14.43 -4.01 -5.16
C PRO A 646 -12.91 -3.95 -4.93
N SER A 647 -12.16 -4.92 -5.45
CA SER A 647 -10.71 -4.83 -5.45
C SER A 647 -10.24 -3.80 -6.48
N GLY A 648 -9.27 -2.95 -6.10
CA GLY A 648 -8.69 -1.96 -7.03
C GLY A 648 -7.64 -2.55 -7.99
N THR A 649 -7.20 -3.80 -7.76
CA THR A 649 -6.07 -4.40 -8.49
C THR A 649 -6.41 -5.75 -9.14
N GLU A 650 -7.53 -6.36 -8.79
CA GLU A 650 -7.90 -7.72 -9.21
C GLU A 650 -9.41 -7.81 -9.47
N PRO A 651 -9.88 -8.65 -10.40
CA PRO A 651 -11.30 -8.82 -10.69
C PRO A 651 -12.00 -9.63 -9.59
N LYS A 652 -12.19 -9.02 -8.42
CA LYS A 652 -12.85 -9.64 -7.28
C LYS A 652 -13.55 -8.63 -6.37
N LEU A 653 -14.63 -9.08 -5.72
CA LEU A 653 -15.25 -8.41 -4.57
C LEU A 653 -14.59 -8.95 -3.30
N LYS A 654 -14.06 -8.05 -2.48
CA LYS A 654 -13.55 -8.36 -1.14
C LYS A 654 -14.62 -8.07 -0.09
N VAL A 655 -14.84 -9.02 0.80
CA VAL A 655 -15.71 -8.90 1.96
C VAL A 655 -14.90 -9.19 3.22
N TYR A 656 -14.98 -8.30 4.21
CA TYR A 656 -14.29 -8.45 5.48
C TYR A 656 -15.32 -8.55 6.60
N LEU A 657 -15.36 -9.72 7.24
CA LEU A 657 -16.26 -9.99 8.36
C LEU A 657 -15.52 -9.79 9.67
N GLU A 658 -16.22 -9.25 10.66
CA GLU A 658 -15.73 -9.09 12.03
C GLU A 658 -16.80 -9.52 13.01
N ALA A 659 -16.43 -10.33 14.01
CA ALA A 659 -17.24 -10.67 15.15
C ALA A 659 -16.50 -10.35 16.44
N ALA A 660 -17.19 -9.79 17.42
CA ALA A 660 -16.60 -9.34 18.67
C ALA A 660 -17.31 -9.94 19.88
N GLU A 661 -16.49 -10.33 20.87
CA GLU A 661 -16.95 -10.78 22.19
C GLU A 661 -16.41 -9.83 23.28
N PRO A 662 -17.10 -9.66 24.39
CA PRO A 662 -16.63 -8.81 25.47
C PRO A 662 -15.37 -9.37 26.15
N PRO A 663 -14.62 -8.53 26.92
CA PRO A 663 -13.54 -9.00 27.77
C PRO A 663 -13.98 -10.11 28.72
N ALA A 664 -13.12 -11.11 28.90
CA ALA A 664 -13.43 -12.26 29.75
C ALA A 664 -12.16 -12.83 30.40
N PRO A 665 -12.25 -13.59 31.50
CA PRO A 665 -11.09 -14.26 32.07
C PRO A 665 -10.39 -15.16 31.05
N ARG A 666 -9.04 -15.26 31.13
CA ARG A 666 -8.21 -16.00 30.16
C ARG A 666 -8.73 -17.43 29.88
N ARG A 667 -9.22 -18.15 30.93
CA ARG A 667 -9.81 -19.49 30.78
C ARG A 667 -11.05 -19.55 29.86
N GLU A 668 -11.73 -18.42 29.62
CA GLU A 668 -12.94 -18.33 28.83
C GLU A 668 -12.69 -17.85 27.38
N ILE A 669 -11.45 -17.41 27.06
CA ILE A 669 -11.09 -16.86 25.75
C ILE A 669 -11.29 -17.89 24.63
N ALA A 670 -10.96 -19.16 24.85
CA ALA A 670 -11.20 -20.23 23.88
C ALA A 670 -12.70 -20.39 23.55
N ALA A 671 -13.56 -20.27 24.55
CA ALA A 671 -15.01 -20.28 24.34
C ALA A 671 -15.48 -19.02 23.59
N GLY A 672 -14.93 -17.84 23.92
CA GLY A 672 -15.19 -16.59 23.19
C GLY A 672 -14.79 -16.68 21.73
N ARG A 673 -13.61 -17.23 21.41
CA ARG A 673 -13.16 -17.47 20.03
C ARG A 673 -14.13 -18.38 19.27
N ARG A 674 -14.64 -19.46 19.88
CA ARG A 674 -15.64 -20.33 19.25
C ARG A 674 -16.96 -19.61 18.97
N ARG A 675 -17.46 -18.75 19.89
CA ARG A 675 -18.67 -17.95 19.65
C ARG A 675 -18.48 -16.94 18.52
N ALA A 676 -17.36 -16.24 18.52
CA ALA A 676 -17.01 -15.32 17.44
C ALA A 676 -16.91 -16.04 16.08
N ALA A 677 -16.28 -17.23 16.03
CA ALA A 677 -16.22 -18.04 14.82
C ALA A 677 -17.61 -18.46 14.32
N ALA A 678 -18.50 -18.90 15.21
CA ALA A 678 -19.90 -19.25 14.85
C ALA A 678 -20.68 -18.03 14.33
N THR A 679 -20.40 -16.83 14.85
CA THR A 679 -20.98 -15.59 14.32
C THR A 679 -20.45 -15.30 12.91
N LEU A 680 -19.14 -15.45 12.67
CA LEU A 680 -18.56 -15.31 11.32
C LEU A 680 -19.16 -16.31 10.33
N ASP A 681 -19.39 -17.56 10.72
CA ASP A 681 -20.01 -18.59 9.87
C ASP A 681 -21.44 -18.17 9.45
N ARG A 682 -22.24 -17.65 10.37
CA ARG A 682 -23.59 -17.15 10.07
C ARG A 682 -23.55 -15.95 9.10
N LEU A 683 -22.65 -14.98 9.37
CA LEU A 683 -22.49 -13.81 8.52
C LEU A 683 -22.05 -14.19 7.11
N GLU A 684 -21.07 -15.07 6.99
CA GLU A 684 -20.57 -15.56 5.71
C GLU A 684 -21.67 -16.26 4.92
N HIS A 685 -22.37 -17.21 5.54
CA HIS A 685 -23.46 -17.95 4.89
C HIS A 685 -24.54 -17.00 4.34
N THR A 686 -25.02 -16.08 5.17
CA THR A 686 -26.07 -15.15 4.77
C THR A 686 -25.63 -14.17 3.69
N LEU A 687 -24.41 -13.62 3.81
CA LEU A 687 -23.89 -12.69 2.81
C LEU A 687 -23.57 -13.37 1.47
N ARG A 688 -23.07 -14.62 1.49
CA ARG A 688 -22.89 -15.37 0.24
C ARG A 688 -24.21 -15.62 -0.47
N ALA A 689 -25.27 -15.97 0.26
CA ALA A 689 -26.62 -16.14 -0.30
C ALA A 689 -27.16 -14.83 -0.91
N LEU A 690 -26.98 -13.70 -0.20
CA LEU A 690 -27.39 -12.39 -0.70
C LEU A 690 -26.61 -11.95 -1.96
N LEU A 691 -25.30 -12.18 -1.96
CA LEU A 691 -24.44 -11.79 -3.06
C LEU A 691 -24.59 -12.73 -4.28
N ALA A 692 -25.08 -13.94 -4.10
CA ALA A 692 -25.33 -14.90 -5.19
C ALA A 692 -26.64 -14.66 -5.93
N GLN A 693 -27.59 -13.92 -5.36
CA GLN A 693 -28.87 -13.62 -6.03
C GLN A 693 -28.58 -12.79 -7.29
N GLU A 694 -28.86 -13.37 -8.46
CA GLU A 694 -28.89 -12.64 -9.70
C GLU A 694 -30.05 -11.64 -9.71
N SER A 695 -29.87 -10.54 -10.41
CA SER A 695 -30.95 -9.58 -10.62
C SER A 695 -32.05 -10.29 -11.43
N ASP A 696 -33.14 -10.64 -10.78
CA ASP A 696 -34.40 -10.79 -11.50
C ASP A 696 -34.71 -9.44 -12.13
N GLY A 697 -34.63 -9.38 -13.45
CA GLY A 697 -34.78 -8.47 -14.52
C GLY A 697 -35.12 -7.00 -14.34
#